data_0c9159ece2cc285fc7fd708c9313d5c6
#
_entry.id   0c9159ece2cc285fc7fd708c9313d5c6
#
_cell.length_a   1.000
_cell.length_b   1.000
_cell.length_c   1.000
_cell.angle_alpha   90.00
_cell.angle_beta   90.00
_cell.angle_gamma   90.00
#
_symmetry.space_group_name_H-M   'P 1'
#
loop_
_entity.id
_entity.type
_entity.pdbx_description
1 polymer ?
#
loop_
_entity_poly.entity_id
_entity_poly.type
_entity_poly.pdbx_seq_one_letter_code
_entity_poly.pdbx_strand_id
1 'polypeptide(L)'
;LNGSDGIAVGMATRIPPHNLTEVSGAVRLHVETILEEGDGNQGMPDLSIESYMEHVKGPDFPTGASIHGIDGIYDMYTTGKGRFHVRSKCDVHDDGNGKRIVIHEIPYQVKKADMLVQIADLVTKGSVVGIRDIRDESSKEGIRVVIEVKNNADPHAVLNQLYKSSRLQESYSANMMGILDGRPVLLTLPVMLHTYVEHRESVIERRANYDLGKAEARAHILEGLVKAQDRIDDVITVGKGSSGREQFESVLQGNETFPGIAPFSFTEAQSKAIAERRLYQLSRLDVEKVQNEYDELQIKITDLKDIIASRARRLDILLTEMGEVVEKHGDERRSHIDPMPLSMDREDLIEERAIVITLTNDNYIRHLPAEAFRMQNRGGKGMKGVQTKNEDFPTTLITCFSKDRLLVFTNRAATKKDKDGNEVPYIEGRVYGLKAWETPQGSRTSRGSHIRNVLGLKDDEIVVSIIPMNKDLIEEPEGHFLAFATKKGVIKKSRLSDYVKINRNGKKAINLAADDELVTVRSGTEEHNVVMVSNLGRACRFDLSSVRTQGRVSSGVRGIKLDSGASLAGMILTNDIDTSVLTLSKHGMGKRTRLGKGVKIMSIRDGEQQYDEDGNPKMEMDGYRVTKRGGKGVITMNLNDGDVISRVHQVPDLNDQLFLLSGKGIVIRISAEQTKETFGRSSKGTRVMELRSKDKSSFLDELIFSARMPAELAEEILTEKPTSDEEEE
;
A
#
# COMPACT_ATOMS: atom_id res chain seq x y z
N LEU A 1 29.24 3.35 -13.39
CA LEU A 1 28.23 3.64 -12.33
C LEU A 1 27.88 5.14 -12.19
N ASN A 2 28.51 6.02 -12.97
CA ASN A 2 28.18 7.46 -12.98
C ASN A 2 26.89 7.80 -13.77
N GLY A 3 26.22 6.80 -14.32
CA GLY A 3 25.04 6.94 -15.14
C GLY A 3 25.33 6.95 -16.65
N SER A 4 24.57 6.19 -17.40
CA SER A 4 24.64 6.17 -18.85
C SER A 4 23.27 5.80 -19.42
N ASP A 5 22.86 6.49 -20.48
CA ASP A 5 21.63 6.21 -21.23
C ASP A 5 21.96 6.29 -22.72
N GLY A 6 21.76 5.20 -23.45
CA GLY A 6 22.11 5.13 -24.85
C GLY A 6 21.32 4.06 -25.60
N ILE A 7 20.95 4.38 -26.84
CA ILE A 7 20.19 3.49 -27.72
C ILE A 7 21.06 3.20 -28.94
N ALA A 8 21.29 1.90 -29.20
CA ALA A 8 21.97 1.41 -30.38
C ALA A 8 21.02 0.52 -31.19
N VAL A 9 21.48 0.06 -32.35
CA VAL A 9 20.70 -0.90 -33.17
C VAL A 9 20.75 -2.28 -32.50
N GLY A 10 19.57 -2.77 -32.11
CA GLY A 10 19.42 -4.10 -31.49
C GLY A 10 19.77 -4.17 -30.01
N MET A 11 20.27 -3.11 -29.36
CA MET A 11 20.60 -3.07 -27.94
C MET A 11 20.48 -1.66 -27.37
N ALA A 12 20.25 -1.57 -26.07
CA ALA A 12 20.20 -0.30 -25.34
C ALA A 12 20.89 -0.45 -23.99
N THR A 13 21.50 0.62 -23.51
CA THR A 13 22.04 0.70 -22.13
C THR A 13 21.28 1.74 -21.35
N ARG A 14 21.01 1.44 -20.08
CA ARG A 14 20.40 2.38 -19.13
C ARG A 14 20.94 2.07 -17.74
N ILE A 15 22.04 2.70 -17.40
CA ILE A 15 22.73 2.56 -16.12
C ILE A 15 22.38 3.77 -15.27
N PRO A 16 21.76 3.61 -14.08
CA PRO A 16 21.48 4.74 -13.22
C PRO A 16 22.76 5.33 -12.61
N PRO A 17 22.78 6.63 -12.28
CA PRO A 17 23.88 7.23 -11.54
C PRO A 17 23.91 6.73 -10.09
N HIS A 18 25.11 6.72 -9.50
CA HIS A 18 25.38 6.28 -8.13
C HIS A 18 26.21 7.33 -7.39
N ASN A 19 26.18 7.27 -6.08
CA ASN A 19 26.97 8.14 -5.23
C ASN A 19 28.46 7.77 -5.29
N LEU A 20 29.34 8.77 -5.45
CA LEU A 20 30.78 8.57 -5.57
C LEU A 20 31.38 7.93 -4.32
N THR A 21 31.00 8.40 -3.15
CA THR A 21 31.52 7.90 -1.87
C THR A 21 31.14 6.44 -1.66
N GLU A 22 29.89 6.06 -1.98
CA GLU A 22 29.38 4.69 -1.87
C GLU A 22 30.12 3.73 -2.83
N VAL A 23 30.24 4.11 -4.10
CA VAL A 23 30.96 3.30 -5.09
C VAL A 23 32.43 3.14 -4.71
N SER A 24 33.05 4.21 -4.21
CA SER A 24 34.45 4.15 -3.75
C SER A 24 34.64 3.23 -2.54
N GLY A 25 33.64 3.21 -1.62
CA GLY A 25 33.60 2.26 -0.51
C GLY A 25 33.56 0.80 -0.99
N ALA A 26 32.73 0.52 -2.00
CA ALA A 26 32.64 -0.82 -2.59
C ALA A 26 33.91 -1.23 -3.35
N VAL A 27 34.58 -0.28 -4.05
CA VAL A 27 35.89 -0.56 -4.68
C VAL A 27 36.97 -0.82 -3.61
N ARG A 28 36.95 -0.08 -2.51
CA ARG A 28 37.85 -0.32 -1.38
C ARG A 28 37.68 -1.74 -0.83
N LEU A 29 36.43 -2.14 -0.51
CA LEU A 29 36.11 -3.50 -0.06
C LEU A 29 36.67 -4.55 -1.05
N HIS A 30 36.40 -4.36 -2.34
CA HIS A 30 36.83 -5.26 -3.39
C HIS A 30 38.36 -5.40 -3.44
N VAL A 31 39.10 -4.30 -3.33
CA VAL A 31 40.57 -4.29 -3.35
C VAL A 31 41.15 -4.88 -2.07
N GLU A 32 40.61 -4.54 -0.90
CA GLU A 32 41.03 -5.08 0.38
C GLU A 32 40.90 -6.61 0.42
N THR A 33 39.79 -7.15 -0.11
CA THR A 33 39.62 -8.61 -0.23
C THR A 33 40.65 -9.25 -1.18
N ILE A 34 40.93 -8.62 -2.33
CA ILE A 34 42.01 -9.11 -3.23
C ILE A 34 43.38 -9.16 -2.49
N LEU A 35 43.66 -8.15 -1.68
CA LEU A 35 44.92 -8.09 -0.91
C LEU A 35 44.98 -9.17 0.19
N GLU A 36 43.83 -9.48 0.83
CA GLU A 36 43.74 -10.54 1.84
C GLU A 36 43.86 -11.95 1.23
N GLU A 37 43.34 -12.18 0.04
CA GLU A 37 43.44 -13.45 -0.69
C GLU A 37 44.87 -13.69 -1.24
N GLY A 38 45.71 -12.66 -1.30
CA GLY A 38 47.13 -12.69 -1.69
C GLY A 38 47.37 -12.53 -3.19
N ASP A 39 48.64 -12.20 -3.54
CA ASP A 39 49.07 -11.83 -4.90
C ASP A 39 48.86 -12.91 -6.00
N GLY A 40 48.49 -14.13 -5.61
CA GLY A 40 48.27 -15.24 -6.55
C GLY A 40 46.89 -15.27 -7.16
N ASN A 41 45.89 -14.56 -6.59
CA ASN A 41 44.53 -14.56 -7.11
C ASN A 41 44.33 -13.38 -8.09
N GLN A 42 44.37 -13.70 -9.40
CA GLN A 42 44.03 -12.73 -10.47
C GLN A 42 42.53 -12.71 -10.78
N GLY A 43 41.73 -13.52 -10.08
CA GLY A 43 40.29 -13.63 -10.27
C GLY A 43 39.51 -12.56 -9.53
N MET A 44 38.22 -12.57 -9.76
CA MET A 44 37.27 -11.77 -8.99
C MET A 44 37.16 -12.32 -7.57
N PRO A 45 37.23 -11.49 -6.51
CA PRO A 45 37.14 -11.95 -5.14
C PRO A 45 35.77 -12.58 -4.84
N ASP A 46 35.73 -13.56 -3.92
CA ASP A 46 34.49 -14.24 -3.50
C ASP A 46 33.72 -13.39 -2.49
N LEU A 47 33.04 -12.36 -2.99
CA LEU A 47 32.21 -11.45 -2.22
C LEU A 47 30.75 -11.58 -2.63
N SER A 48 29.86 -11.65 -1.64
CA SER A 48 28.42 -11.65 -1.88
C SER A 48 27.92 -10.27 -2.36
N ILE A 49 26.77 -10.25 -3.04
CA ILE A 49 26.14 -8.99 -3.47
C ILE A 49 25.76 -8.14 -2.26
N GLU A 50 25.31 -8.76 -1.18
CA GLU A 50 24.91 -8.11 0.06
C GLU A 50 26.09 -7.32 0.66
N SER A 51 27.31 -7.89 0.65
CA SER A 51 28.52 -7.22 1.12
C SER A 51 28.81 -5.94 0.32
N TYR A 52 28.63 -5.97 -0.99
CA TYR A 52 28.74 -4.76 -1.81
C TYR A 52 27.62 -3.76 -1.52
N MET A 53 26.39 -4.23 -1.24
CA MET A 53 25.25 -3.38 -0.96
C MET A 53 25.29 -2.72 0.42
N GLU A 54 26.13 -3.17 1.33
CA GLU A 54 26.43 -2.44 2.57
C GLU A 54 27.05 -1.06 2.27
N HIS A 55 27.84 -0.97 1.20
CA HIS A 55 28.45 0.27 0.72
C HIS A 55 27.60 0.96 -0.34
N VAL A 56 27.20 0.27 -1.41
CA VAL A 56 26.38 0.81 -2.51
C VAL A 56 24.91 0.44 -2.28
N LYS A 57 24.20 1.26 -1.54
CA LYS A 57 22.78 0.99 -1.18
C LYS A 57 21.85 0.94 -2.38
N GLY A 58 22.16 1.66 -3.46
CA GLY A 58 21.36 1.75 -4.66
C GLY A 58 21.72 2.96 -5.52
N PRO A 59 20.98 3.21 -6.60
CA PRO A 59 21.13 4.42 -7.40
C PRO A 59 20.99 5.69 -6.57
N ASP A 60 21.69 6.75 -6.98
CA ASP A 60 21.61 8.07 -6.37
C ASP A 60 21.40 9.12 -7.48
N PHE A 61 20.17 9.64 -7.56
CA PHE A 61 19.81 10.56 -8.63
C PHE A 61 20.13 12.01 -8.24
N PRO A 62 20.69 12.82 -9.16
CA PRO A 62 20.99 14.23 -8.88
C PRO A 62 19.75 15.07 -8.55
N THR A 63 18.57 14.59 -8.92
CA THR A 63 17.25 15.23 -8.63
C THR A 63 16.66 14.80 -7.29
N GLY A 64 17.36 13.96 -6.50
CA GLY A 64 16.82 13.40 -5.27
C GLY A 64 15.72 12.38 -5.53
N ALA A 65 14.57 12.57 -4.90
CA ALA A 65 13.41 11.69 -4.92
C ALA A 65 13.58 10.38 -4.13
N SER A 66 12.50 9.64 -3.93
CA SER A 66 12.55 8.36 -3.23
C SER A 66 12.50 7.18 -4.20
N ILE A 67 13.33 6.17 -3.93
CA ILE A 67 13.39 4.94 -4.70
C ILE A 67 12.68 3.84 -3.93
N HIS A 68 11.77 3.13 -4.61
CA HIS A 68 10.99 2.03 -4.05
C HIS A 68 11.20 0.77 -4.88
N GLY A 69 11.27 -0.39 -4.20
CA GLY A 69 11.47 -1.70 -4.83
C GLY A 69 12.93 -2.15 -4.75
N ILE A 70 13.38 -2.47 -3.53
CA ILE A 70 14.74 -2.92 -3.23
C ILE A 70 15.10 -4.22 -3.99
N ASP A 71 14.10 -5.10 -4.20
CA ASP A 71 14.28 -6.32 -5.00
C ASP A 71 14.75 -6.02 -6.42
N GLY A 72 14.19 -4.96 -7.03
CA GLY A 72 14.62 -4.53 -8.36
C GLY A 72 16.03 -3.93 -8.39
N ILE A 73 16.52 -3.34 -7.29
CA ILE A 73 17.91 -2.89 -7.13
C ILE A 73 18.82 -4.12 -6.98
N TYR A 74 18.43 -5.08 -6.17
CA TYR A 74 19.15 -6.34 -5.99
C TYR A 74 19.29 -7.11 -7.32
N ASP A 75 18.19 -7.26 -8.06
CA ASP A 75 18.17 -7.88 -9.39
C ASP A 75 19.10 -7.14 -10.36
N MET A 76 19.11 -5.80 -10.34
CA MET A 76 19.98 -4.98 -11.16
C MET A 76 21.46 -5.28 -10.89
N TYR A 77 21.87 -5.36 -9.62
CA TYR A 77 23.25 -5.61 -9.25
C TYR A 77 23.68 -7.06 -9.50
N THR A 78 22.76 -8.02 -9.41
CA THR A 78 23.02 -9.44 -9.58
C THR A 78 23.00 -9.87 -11.04
N THR A 79 22.04 -9.35 -11.84
CA THR A 79 21.78 -9.83 -13.22
C THR A 79 22.12 -8.81 -14.30
N GLY A 80 22.39 -7.57 -13.91
CA GLY A 80 22.55 -6.43 -14.83
C GLY A 80 21.21 -5.85 -15.31
N LYS A 81 20.05 -6.37 -14.84
CA LYS A 81 18.72 -5.86 -15.15
C LYS A 81 17.88 -5.77 -13.88
N GLY A 82 17.16 -4.66 -13.74
CA GLY A 82 16.26 -4.49 -12.61
C GLY A 82 15.21 -3.43 -12.88
N ARG A 83 14.12 -3.48 -12.12
CA ARG A 83 13.04 -2.51 -12.23
C ARG A 83 12.64 -2.02 -10.85
N PHE A 84 12.69 -0.72 -10.66
CA PHE A 84 12.26 -0.06 -9.43
C PHE A 84 11.49 1.22 -9.77
N HIS A 85 10.86 1.84 -8.79
CA HIS A 85 10.09 3.05 -8.99
C HIS A 85 10.80 4.24 -8.34
N VAL A 86 10.73 5.38 -8.99
CA VAL A 86 11.22 6.65 -8.47
C VAL A 86 10.02 7.55 -8.24
N ARG A 87 9.82 8.01 -7.02
CA ARG A 87 8.67 8.80 -6.58
C ARG A 87 9.13 10.18 -6.11
N SER A 88 8.40 11.20 -6.52
CA SER A 88 8.59 12.58 -6.07
C SER A 88 8.51 12.69 -4.55
N LYS A 89 9.32 13.56 -3.96
CA LYS A 89 9.21 13.94 -2.55
C LYS A 89 8.16 15.02 -2.40
N CYS A 90 7.09 14.69 -1.67
CA CYS A 90 5.95 15.57 -1.47
C CYS A 90 5.62 15.68 0.00
N ASP A 91 5.37 16.91 0.48
CA ASP A 91 4.85 17.19 1.80
C ASP A 91 3.36 17.54 1.71
N VAL A 92 2.58 17.00 2.64
CA VAL A 92 1.15 17.29 2.75
C VAL A 92 0.94 18.22 3.93
N HIS A 93 0.30 19.37 3.70
CA HIS A 93 -0.06 20.35 4.71
C HIS A 93 -1.58 20.46 4.83
N ASP A 94 -2.09 20.35 6.06
CA ASP A 94 -3.49 20.57 6.43
C ASP A 94 -3.53 21.48 7.67
N ASP A 95 -3.40 22.77 7.46
CA ASP A 95 -3.15 23.76 8.51
C ASP A 95 -4.43 24.53 8.92
N GLY A 96 -5.62 24.04 8.55
CA GLY A 96 -6.89 24.75 8.81
C GLY A 96 -7.13 25.99 7.90
N ASN A 97 -6.08 26.53 7.28
CA ASN A 97 -6.15 27.62 6.30
C ASN A 97 -6.18 27.13 4.84
N GLY A 98 -6.28 25.83 4.64
CA GLY A 98 -6.30 25.18 3.32
C GLY A 98 -5.42 23.94 3.27
N LYS A 99 -5.86 22.99 2.46
CA LYS A 99 -5.15 21.73 2.21
C LYS A 99 -4.25 21.89 0.99
N ARG A 100 -2.97 21.53 1.10
CA ARG A 100 -2.02 21.66 -0.01
C ARG A 100 -1.00 20.52 -0.02
N ILE A 101 -0.56 20.16 -1.21
CA ILE A 101 0.54 19.23 -1.47
C ILE A 101 1.68 20.03 -2.06
N VAL A 102 2.85 19.97 -1.46
CA VAL A 102 4.06 20.67 -1.91
C VAL A 102 5.06 19.65 -2.43
N ILE A 103 5.47 19.77 -3.70
CA ILE A 103 6.44 18.89 -4.34
C ILE A 103 7.80 19.59 -4.31
N HIS A 104 8.79 18.92 -3.70
CA HIS A 104 10.16 19.42 -3.56
C HIS A 104 11.14 18.77 -4.52
N GLU A 105 10.91 17.50 -4.85
CA GLU A 105 11.78 16.71 -5.73
C GLU A 105 10.93 15.92 -6.73
N ILE A 106 11.43 15.78 -7.95
CA ILE A 106 10.75 15.07 -9.04
C ILE A 106 11.62 13.90 -9.54
N PRO A 107 11.04 12.84 -10.12
CA PRO A 107 11.80 11.72 -10.63
C PRO A 107 12.82 12.13 -11.68
N TYR A 108 13.94 11.44 -11.72
CA TYR A 108 15.02 11.66 -12.68
C TYR A 108 14.52 11.62 -14.13
N GLN A 109 15.00 12.54 -14.96
CA GLN A 109 14.61 12.73 -16.37
C GLN A 109 13.14 13.19 -16.58
N VAL A 110 12.37 13.49 -15.54
CA VAL A 110 11.06 14.11 -15.69
C VAL A 110 11.20 15.63 -15.88
N LYS A 111 10.61 16.15 -16.95
CA LYS A 111 10.52 17.59 -17.14
C LYS A 111 9.36 18.16 -16.34
N LYS A 112 9.65 19.10 -15.43
CA LYS A 112 8.67 19.74 -14.54
C LYS A 112 7.48 20.33 -15.31
N ALA A 113 7.75 21.08 -16.40
CA ALA A 113 6.69 21.70 -17.19
C ALA A 113 5.72 20.68 -17.80
N ASP A 114 6.26 19.61 -18.40
CA ASP A 114 5.44 18.55 -19.01
C ASP A 114 4.60 17.81 -17.95
N MET A 115 5.16 17.60 -16.77
CA MET A 115 4.47 16.99 -15.62
C MET A 115 3.29 17.86 -15.15
N LEU A 116 3.49 19.17 -15.02
CA LEU A 116 2.44 20.11 -14.62
C LEU A 116 1.29 20.18 -15.63
N VAL A 117 1.60 20.21 -16.92
CA VAL A 117 0.59 20.15 -18.00
C VAL A 117 -0.19 18.83 -17.91
N GLN A 118 0.49 17.71 -17.72
CA GLN A 118 -0.17 16.41 -17.55
C GLN A 118 -1.12 16.39 -16.34
N ILE A 119 -0.70 16.94 -15.19
CA ILE A 119 -1.56 17.02 -14.00
C ILE A 119 -2.80 17.88 -14.27
N ALA A 120 -2.64 19.05 -14.92
CA ALA A 120 -3.75 19.92 -15.30
C ALA A 120 -4.74 19.20 -16.24
N ASP A 121 -4.24 18.44 -17.20
CA ASP A 121 -5.06 17.62 -18.11
C ASP A 121 -5.85 16.54 -17.36
N LEU A 122 -5.23 15.87 -16.36
CA LEU A 122 -5.90 14.86 -15.54
C LEU A 122 -7.04 15.45 -14.71
N VAL A 123 -6.86 16.66 -14.18
CA VAL A 123 -7.89 17.41 -13.46
C VAL A 123 -9.04 17.79 -14.41
N THR A 124 -8.72 18.33 -15.60
CA THR A 124 -9.72 18.71 -16.60
C THR A 124 -10.55 17.54 -17.10
N LYS A 125 -9.91 16.37 -17.28
CA LYS A 125 -10.58 15.09 -17.65
C LYS A 125 -11.35 14.43 -16.51
N GLY A 126 -11.26 14.97 -15.28
CA GLY A 126 -11.90 14.38 -14.11
C GLY A 126 -11.28 13.06 -13.63
N SER A 127 -10.08 12.71 -14.10
CA SER A 127 -9.36 11.49 -13.68
C SER A 127 -8.74 11.64 -12.29
N VAL A 128 -8.41 12.86 -11.90
CA VAL A 128 -7.99 13.24 -10.55
C VAL A 128 -8.98 14.29 -10.05
N VAL A 129 -9.62 14.01 -8.92
CA VAL A 129 -10.65 14.86 -8.33
C VAL A 129 -10.13 15.45 -7.03
N GLY A 130 -10.54 16.67 -6.69
CA GLY A 130 -10.18 17.29 -5.42
C GLY A 130 -9.07 18.35 -5.52
N ILE A 131 -8.48 18.59 -6.68
CA ILE A 131 -7.52 19.68 -6.91
C ILE A 131 -8.30 20.98 -7.17
N ARG A 132 -7.86 22.06 -6.52
CA ARG A 132 -8.39 23.42 -6.69
C ARG A 132 -7.53 24.24 -7.65
N ASP A 133 -6.21 24.25 -7.43
CA ASP A 133 -5.25 25.05 -8.19
C ASP A 133 -3.86 24.39 -8.21
N ILE A 134 -3.03 24.76 -9.20
CA ILE A 134 -1.66 24.25 -9.36
C ILE A 134 -0.75 25.45 -9.64
N ARG A 135 0.26 25.65 -8.79
CA ARG A 135 1.22 26.74 -8.94
C ARG A 135 2.65 26.24 -8.94
N ASP A 136 3.46 26.83 -9.81
CA ASP A 136 4.91 26.62 -9.82
C ASP A 136 5.60 27.78 -9.10
N GLU A 137 6.07 27.53 -7.90
CA GLU A 137 6.78 28.48 -7.05
C GLU A 137 8.29 28.21 -7.04
N SER A 138 8.81 27.41 -7.98
CA SER A 138 10.22 27.04 -8.04
C SER A 138 11.12 28.26 -8.25
N SER A 139 12.26 28.28 -7.57
CA SER A 139 13.25 29.34 -7.59
C SER A 139 14.67 28.79 -7.76
N LYS A 140 15.68 29.65 -7.61
CA LYS A 140 17.10 29.22 -7.54
C LYS A 140 17.42 28.31 -6.34
N GLU A 141 16.54 28.29 -5.33
CA GLU A 141 16.69 27.43 -4.13
C GLU A 141 16.23 25.98 -4.38
N GLY A 142 15.46 25.75 -5.46
CA GLY A 142 15.01 24.41 -5.82
C GLY A 142 13.62 24.38 -6.43
N ILE A 143 13.14 23.15 -6.61
CA ILE A 143 11.78 22.87 -7.09
C ILE A 143 10.80 23.08 -5.94
N ARG A 144 9.76 23.83 -6.20
CA ARG A 144 8.62 24.02 -5.32
C ARG A 144 7.34 24.14 -6.16
N VAL A 145 6.60 23.05 -6.26
CA VAL A 145 5.29 23.05 -6.90
C VAL A 145 4.23 22.86 -5.84
N VAL A 146 3.25 23.75 -5.79
CA VAL A 146 2.16 23.75 -4.83
C VAL A 146 0.87 23.36 -5.54
N ILE A 147 0.23 22.30 -5.07
CA ILE A 147 -1.08 21.84 -5.50
C ILE A 147 -2.07 22.13 -4.37
N GLU A 148 -3.00 23.03 -4.61
CA GLU A 148 -4.09 23.31 -3.67
C GLU A 148 -5.19 22.28 -3.80
N VAL A 149 -5.56 21.68 -2.66
CA VAL A 149 -6.60 20.67 -2.58
C VAL A 149 -7.90 21.32 -2.07
N LYS A 150 -9.05 20.90 -2.59
CA LYS A 150 -10.35 21.37 -2.12
C LYS A 150 -10.58 20.95 -0.67
N ASN A 151 -11.26 21.78 0.13
CA ASN A 151 -11.49 21.53 1.55
C ASN A 151 -12.21 20.20 1.85
N ASN A 152 -13.06 19.75 0.91
CA ASN A 152 -13.82 18.51 1.02
C ASN A 152 -13.11 17.28 0.47
N ALA A 153 -11.83 17.38 0.11
CA ALA A 153 -11.03 16.26 -0.40
C ALA A 153 -9.88 15.93 0.58
N ASP A 154 -9.51 14.65 0.62
CA ASP A 154 -8.35 14.20 1.37
C ASP A 154 -7.08 14.39 0.53
N PRO A 155 -6.09 15.18 1.02
CA PRO A 155 -4.84 15.42 0.30
C PRO A 155 -4.04 14.15 0.05
N HIS A 156 -4.06 13.17 0.97
CA HIS A 156 -3.35 11.91 0.81
C HIS A 156 -3.95 11.06 -0.30
N ALA A 157 -5.29 10.99 -0.38
CA ALA A 157 -5.98 10.29 -1.47
C ALA A 157 -5.69 10.96 -2.83
N VAL A 158 -5.67 12.31 -2.89
CA VAL A 158 -5.30 13.07 -4.10
C VAL A 158 -3.85 12.79 -4.50
N LEU A 159 -2.91 12.82 -3.56
CA LEU A 159 -1.50 12.52 -3.80
C LEU A 159 -1.31 11.10 -4.34
N ASN A 160 -1.99 10.12 -3.77
CA ASN A 160 -1.95 8.74 -4.24
C ASN A 160 -2.51 8.58 -5.67
N GLN A 161 -3.59 9.31 -6.01
CA GLN A 161 -4.10 9.35 -7.38
C GLN A 161 -3.09 9.97 -8.35
N LEU A 162 -2.39 11.03 -7.92
CA LEU A 162 -1.34 11.67 -8.71
C LEU A 162 -0.15 10.73 -8.94
N TYR A 163 0.33 10.01 -7.93
CA TYR A 163 1.38 9.02 -8.09
C TYR A 163 1.02 7.92 -9.10
N LYS A 164 -0.24 7.50 -9.12
CA LYS A 164 -0.71 6.46 -10.03
C LYS A 164 -0.93 6.93 -11.47
N SER A 165 -1.33 8.19 -11.64
CA SER A 165 -1.85 8.68 -12.93
C SER A 165 -0.92 9.68 -13.61
N SER A 166 0.10 10.20 -12.91
CA SER A 166 1.01 11.21 -13.42
C SER A 166 2.48 10.80 -13.28
N ARG A 167 3.38 11.62 -13.82
CA ARG A 167 4.83 11.42 -13.75
C ARG A 167 5.45 11.77 -12.38
N LEU A 168 4.65 12.00 -11.36
CA LEU A 168 5.13 12.09 -9.97
C LEU A 168 5.71 10.76 -9.47
N GLN A 169 5.36 9.67 -10.10
CA GLN A 169 6.00 8.38 -9.94
C GLN A 169 6.31 7.78 -11.30
N GLU A 170 7.56 7.41 -11.52
CA GLU A 170 8.03 6.78 -12.76
C GLU A 170 8.70 5.43 -12.47
N SER A 171 8.53 4.51 -13.40
CA SER A 171 9.23 3.22 -13.35
C SER A 171 10.58 3.34 -14.04
N TYR A 172 11.67 3.10 -13.33
CA TYR A 172 13.00 3.02 -13.89
C TYR A 172 13.36 1.56 -14.18
N SER A 173 13.60 1.24 -15.45
CA SER A 173 14.07 -0.07 -15.88
C SER A 173 15.55 0.01 -16.21
N ALA A 174 16.39 -0.48 -15.31
CA ALA A 174 17.82 -0.53 -15.51
C ALA A 174 18.20 -1.67 -16.48
N ASN A 175 19.19 -1.40 -17.34
CA ASN A 175 19.78 -2.36 -18.25
C ASN A 175 21.28 -2.02 -18.34
N MET A 176 22.09 -2.68 -17.52
CA MET A 176 23.51 -2.39 -17.39
C MET A 176 24.32 -3.07 -18.50
N MET A 177 23.98 -2.75 -19.76
CA MET A 177 24.69 -3.26 -20.93
C MET A 177 25.96 -2.44 -21.16
N GLY A 178 27.10 -3.11 -21.26
CA GLY A 178 28.39 -2.50 -21.58
C GLY A 178 29.15 -3.32 -22.63
N ILE A 179 30.29 -2.78 -23.07
CA ILE A 179 31.24 -3.50 -23.93
C ILE A 179 32.43 -3.90 -23.07
N LEU A 180 32.64 -5.19 -22.95
CA LEU A 180 33.80 -5.78 -22.27
C LEU A 180 34.56 -6.63 -23.30
N ASP A 181 35.84 -6.37 -23.47
CA ASP A 181 36.70 -7.05 -24.45
C ASP A 181 36.12 -7.09 -25.87
N GLY A 182 35.54 -5.96 -26.29
CA GLY A 182 34.93 -5.80 -27.61
C GLY A 182 33.58 -6.52 -27.81
N ARG A 183 32.98 -7.08 -26.77
CA ARG A 183 31.69 -7.79 -26.81
C ARG A 183 30.64 -7.11 -25.92
N PRO A 184 29.39 -7.02 -26.36
CA PRO A 184 28.31 -6.52 -25.51
C PRO A 184 27.97 -7.56 -24.43
N VAL A 185 28.01 -7.14 -23.16
CA VAL A 185 27.74 -7.97 -21.99
C VAL A 185 26.83 -7.22 -21.02
N LEU A 186 25.93 -7.95 -20.37
CA LEU A 186 25.22 -7.44 -19.20
C LEU A 186 26.19 -7.45 -18.01
N LEU A 187 26.44 -6.27 -17.47
CA LEU A 187 27.41 -6.07 -16.40
C LEU A 187 26.69 -6.12 -15.04
N THR A 188 27.15 -6.99 -14.16
CA THR A 188 26.76 -7.00 -12.75
C THR A 188 27.60 -6.01 -11.96
N LEU A 189 27.20 -5.65 -10.74
CA LEU A 189 27.98 -4.73 -9.91
C LEU A 189 29.40 -5.27 -9.64
N PRO A 190 29.62 -6.53 -9.22
CA PRO A 190 30.96 -7.07 -9.02
C PRO A 190 31.83 -7.00 -10.27
N VAL A 191 31.28 -7.36 -11.43
CA VAL A 191 32.01 -7.32 -12.72
C VAL A 191 32.43 -5.90 -13.07
N MET A 192 31.57 -4.90 -12.84
CA MET A 192 31.91 -3.49 -13.09
C MET A 192 33.06 -3.02 -12.19
N LEU A 193 33.00 -3.36 -10.90
CA LEU A 193 34.03 -2.98 -9.94
C LEU A 193 35.36 -3.67 -10.27
N HIS A 194 35.33 -4.96 -10.55
CA HIS A 194 36.53 -5.74 -10.91
C HIS A 194 37.19 -5.19 -12.18
N THR A 195 36.42 -5.01 -13.24
CA THR A 195 36.93 -4.44 -14.50
C THR A 195 37.51 -3.03 -14.32
N TYR A 196 36.93 -2.23 -13.44
CA TYR A 196 37.45 -0.91 -13.10
C TYR A 196 38.80 -1.03 -12.40
N VAL A 197 38.95 -1.94 -11.42
CA VAL A 197 40.19 -2.17 -10.69
C VAL A 197 41.27 -2.64 -11.63
N GLU A 198 41.01 -3.65 -12.47
CA GLU A 198 41.97 -4.14 -13.48
C GLU A 198 42.42 -3.05 -14.46
N HIS A 199 41.46 -2.26 -14.95
CA HIS A 199 41.78 -1.15 -15.84
C HIS A 199 42.66 -0.11 -15.15
N ARG A 200 42.37 0.27 -13.90
CA ARG A 200 43.18 1.23 -13.14
C ARG A 200 44.53 0.69 -12.81
N GLU A 201 44.65 -0.57 -12.45
CA GLU A 201 45.94 -1.26 -12.23
C GLU A 201 46.79 -1.19 -13.48
N SER A 202 46.27 -1.54 -14.65
CA SER A 202 46.97 -1.44 -15.94
C SER A 202 47.39 0.00 -16.29
N VAL A 203 46.58 1.01 -15.95
CA VAL A 203 46.90 2.42 -16.17
C VAL A 203 48.04 2.86 -15.26
N ILE A 204 48.03 2.46 -13.97
CA ILE A 204 49.11 2.77 -13.03
C ILE A 204 50.42 2.13 -13.50
N GLU A 205 50.39 0.86 -13.91
CA GLU A 205 51.58 0.17 -14.44
C GLU A 205 52.12 0.86 -15.69
N ARG A 206 51.28 1.19 -16.66
CA ARG A 206 51.69 1.91 -17.89
C ARG A 206 52.29 3.29 -17.57
N ARG A 207 51.69 4.02 -16.63
CA ARG A 207 52.22 5.30 -16.15
C ARG A 207 53.58 5.13 -15.50
N ALA A 208 53.72 4.15 -14.61
CA ALA A 208 55.02 3.85 -13.97
C ALA A 208 56.10 3.45 -14.99
N ASN A 209 55.78 2.62 -15.97
CA ASN A 209 56.70 2.25 -17.05
C ASN A 209 57.15 3.46 -17.90
N TYR A 210 56.20 4.37 -18.24
CA TYR A 210 56.52 5.59 -18.98
C TYR A 210 57.43 6.53 -18.17
N ASP A 211 57.14 6.73 -16.90
CA ASP A 211 57.89 7.58 -16.00
C ASP A 211 59.28 6.95 -15.70
N LEU A 212 59.36 5.61 -15.59
CA LEU A 212 60.62 4.88 -15.46
C LEU A 212 61.54 5.11 -16.66
N GLY A 213 60.99 4.93 -17.88
CA GLY A 213 61.78 5.17 -19.09
C GLY A 213 62.35 6.60 -19.17
N LYS A 214 61.57 7.60 -18.78
CA LYS A 214 62.00 9.00 -18.70
C LYS A 214 63.08 9.20 -17.61
N ALA A 215 62.85 8.64 -16.42
CA ALA A 215 63.73 8.77 -15.30
C ALA A 215 65.09 8.08 -15.59
N GLU A 216 65.09 6.86 -16.15
CA GLU A 216 66.31 6.14 -16.56
C GLU A 216 67.10 6.87 -17.67
N ALA A 217 66.39 7.39 -18.69
CA ALA A 217 67.05 8.18 -19.74
C ALA A 217 67.67 9.46 -19.18
N ARG A 218 67.06 10.15 -18.23
CA ARG A 218 67.62 11.33 -17.58
C ARG A 218 68.77 10.96 -16.64
N ALA A 219 68.60 9.92 -15.81
CA ALA A 219 69.62 9.42 -14.90
C ALA A 219 70.86 8.96 -15.67
N HIS A 220 70.66 8.29 -16.82
CA HIS A 220 71.78 7.90 -17.68
C HIS A 220 72.63 9.09 -18.19
N ILE A 221 71.99 10.20 -18.56
CA ILE A 221 72.66 11.43 -18.92
C ILE A 221 73.43 12.02 -17.73
N LEU A 222 72.76 12.10 -16.55
CA LEU A 222 73.39 12.65 -15.34
C LEU A 222 74.60 11.81 -14.86
N GLU A 223 74.49 10.47 -14.94
CA GLU A 223 75.56 9.56 -14.65
C GLU A 223 76.79 9.87 -15.50
N GLY A 224 76.58 10.10 -16.80
CA GLY A 224 77.62 10.53 -17.71
C GLY A 224 78.25 11.85 -17.31
N LEU A 225 77.44 12.81 -16.87
CA LEU A 225 77.93 14.12 -16.40
C LEU A 225 78.69 14.02 -15.09
N VAL A 226 78.29 13.19 -14.14
CA VAL A 226 79.00 12.91 -12.89
C VAL A 226 80.31 12.26 -13.19
N LYS A 227 80.37 11.18 -14.01
CA LYS A 227 81.62 10.52 -14.44
C LYS A 227 82.54 11.46 -15.21
N ALA A 228 82.02 12.37 -16.03
CA ALA A 228 82.81 13.38 -16.72
C ALA A 228 83.44 14.40 -15.77
N GLN A 229 82.77 14.70 -14.65
CA GLN A 229 83.27 15.60 -13.61
C GLN A 229 84.48 14.99 -12.86
N ASP A 230 84.50 13.71 -12.60
CA ASP A 230 85.63 13.02 -11.96
C ASP A 230 86.87 13.11 -12.83
N ARG A 231 86.72 13.23 -14.14
CA ARG A 231 87.77 13.36 -15.12
C ARG A 231 87.75 14.68 -15.90
N ILE A 232 87.31 15.77 -15.23
CA ILE A 232 87.04 17.04 -15.90
C ILE A 232 88.21 17.64 -16.63
N ASP A 233 89.41 17.51 -16.08
CA ASP A 233 90.64 18.01 -16.69
C ASP A 233 91.00 17.29 -18.01
N ASP A 234 90.70 15.97 -18.06
CA ASP A 234 90.88 15.17 -19.27
C ASP A 234 89.86 15.62 -20.33
N VAL A 235 88.55 15.79 -19.93
CA VAL A 235 87.47 16.25 -20.81
C VAL A 235 87.76 17.64 -21.40
N ILE A 236 88.26 18.59 -20.58
CA ILE A 236 88.68 19.92 -21.03
C ILE A 236 89.86 19.83 -21.98
N THR A 237 90.87 18.96 -21.73
CA THR A 237 92.04 18.79 -22.58
C THR A 237 91.65 18.25 -23.95
N VAL A 238 90.79 17.24 -24.00
CA VAL A 238 90.21 16.71 -25.26
C VAL A 238 89.37 17.78 -26.00
N GLY A 239 88.57 18.55 -25.29
CA GLY A 239 87.74 19.62 -25.90
C GLY A 239 88.53 20.73 -26.55
N LYS A 240 89.73 21.09 -25.93
CA LYS A 240 90.71 22.07 -26.51
C LYS A 240 91.51 21.53 -27.68
N GLY A 241 91.77 20.23 -27.72
CA GLY A 241 92.57 19.63 -28.76
C GLY A 241 91.86 19.00 -29.93
N SER A 242 90.50 18.88 -29.82
CA SER A 242 89.67 18.32 -30.89
C SER A 242 89.46 19.35 -32.03
N SER A 243 89.37 18.86 -33.26
CA SER A 243 89.17 19.69 -34.48
C SER A 243 87.72 20.20 -34.63
N GLY A 244 86.74 19.64 -33.87
CA GLY A 244 85.35 20.02 -33.88
C GLY A 244 84.51 19.13 -32.93
N ARG A 245 83.19 19.42 -32.87
CA ARG A 245 82.27 18.74 -32.02
C ARG A 245 82.22 17.21 -32.29
N GLU A 246 82.21 16.83 -33.54
CA GLU A 246 82.15 15.41 -33.93
C GLU A 246 83.35 14.60 -33.43
N GLN A 247 84.53 15.14 -33.57
CA GLN A 247 85.73 14.50 -33.03
C GLN A 247 85.70 14.43 -31.50
N PHE A 248 85.32 15.52 -30.84
CA PHE A 248 85.15 15.55 -29.38
C PHE A 248 84.17 14.47 -28.88
N GLU A 249 82.97 14.35 -29.48
CA GLU A 249 82.05 13.32 -29.14
C GLU A 249 82.56 11.91 -29.46
N SER A 250 83.30 11.70 -30.57
CA SER A 250 83.92 10.43 -30.97
C SER A 250 84.94 9.95 -29.93
N VAL A 251 85.76 10.86 -29.44
CA VAL A 251 86.78 10.55 -28.38
C VAL A 251 86.04 10.23 -27.06
N LEU A 252 85.04 10.97 -26.68
CA LEU A 252 84.25 10.69 -25.48
C LEU A 252 83.57 9.33 -25.54
N GLN A 253 83.13 8.90 -26.71
CA GLN A 253 82.51 7.57 -26.93
C GLN A 253 83.58 6.44 -26.93
N GLY A 254 84.89 6.78 -27.00
CA GLY A 254 85.96 5.80 -27.09
C GLY A 254 86.20 5.24 -28.50
N ASN A 255 85.54 5.81 -29.53
CA ASN A 255 85.72 5.42 -30.91
C ASN A 255 87.08 5.92 -31.50
N GLU A 256 87.64 7.01 -30.93
CA GLU A 256 88.94 7.59 -31.24
C GLU A 256 89.78 7.71 -29.96
N THR A 257 91.09 7.54 -30.09
CA THR A 257 92.04 7.72 -29.00
C THR A 257 92.65 9.12 -29.01
N PHE A 258 92.80 9.75 -27.82
CA PHE A 258 93.47 11.03 -27.68
C PHE A 258 94.80 10.86 -26.97
N PRO A 259 95.91 11.44 -27.50
CA PRO A 259 97.23 11.24 -26.93
C PRO A 259 97.38 11.64 -25.44
N GLY A 260 97.84 10.71 -24.60
CA GLY A 260 98.04 10.97 -23.17
C GLY A 260 96.80 10.89 -22.28
N ILE A 261 95.68 10.55 -22.80
CA ILE A 261 94.38 10.43 -22.04
C ILE A 261 93.89 9.01 -22.16
N ALA A 262 93.47 8.43 -21.02
CA ALA A 262 92.86 7.11 -20.98
C ALA A 262 91.47 7.14 -21.69
N PRO A 263 91.09 6.10 -22.47
CA PRO A 263 89.83 6.08 -23.21
C PRO A 263 88.65 6.34 -22.29
N PHE A 264 87.64 7.05 -22.83
CA PHE A 264 86.40 7.21 -22.23
C PHE A 264 85.41 6.12 -22.77
N SER A 265 84.29 5.91 -22.11
CA SER A 265 83.29 4.92 -22.53
C SER A 265 81.85 5.50 -22.34
N PHE A 266 81.71 6.75 -22.76
CA PHE A 266 80.40 7.40 -22.69
C PHE A 266 79.50 6.95 -23.85
N THR A 267 78.26 6.88 -23.62
CA THR A 267 77.24 6.64 -24.71
C THR A 267 77.16 7.89 -25.57
N GLU A 268 76.51 7.74 -26.75
CA GLU A 268 76.24 8.86 -27.65
C GLU A 268 75.43 9.97 -26.96
N ALA A 269 74.38 9.58 -26.19
CA ALA A 269 73.56 10.54 -25.45
C ALA A 269 74.39 11.28 -24.37
N GLN A 270 75.22 10.58 -23.64
CA GLN A 270 76.10 11.17 -22.62
C GLN A 270 77.15 12.10 -23.27
N SER A 271 77.83 11.68 -24.36
CA SER A 271 78.81 12.49 -25.07
C SER A 271 78.16 13.79 -25.60
N LYS A 272 76.97 13.75 -26.18
CA LYS A 272 76.27 14.95 -26.63
C LYS A 272 75.96 15.89 -25.47
N ALA A 273 75.48 15.34 -24.34
CA ALA A 273 75.18 16.15 -23.16
C ALA A 273 76.43 16.79 -22.54
N ILE A 274 77.56 16.12 -22.55
CA ILE A 274 78.82 16.65 -22.09
C ILE A 274 79.30 17.75 -23.04
N ALA A 275 79.21 17.56 -24.36
CA ALA A 275 79.57 18.53 -25.40
C ALA A 275 78.81 19.82 -25.38
N GLU A 276 77.49 19.75 -24.96
CA GLU A 276 76.61 20.88 -24.86
C GLU A 276 76.76 21.68 -23.55
N ARG A 277 77.59 21.20 -22.61
CA ARG A 277 77.72 21.83 -21.31
C ARG A 277 78.52 23.13 -21.39
N ARG A 278 78.02 24.15 -20.72
CA ARG A 278 78.70 25.46 -20.68
C ARG A 278 79.79 25.50 -19.57
N LEU A 279 80.90 26.22 -19.77
CA LEU A 279 82.03 26.30 -18.82
C LEU A 279 81.62 26.73 -17.40
N TYR A 280 80.67 27.65 -17.24
CA TYR A 280 80.19 28.07 -15.90
C TYR A 280 79.46 26.98 -15.12
N GLN A 281 78.90 25.98 -15.79
CA GLN A 281 78.23 24.82 -15.21
C GLN A 281 79.19 23.80 -14.59
N LEU A 282 80.49 24.05 -14.67
CA LEU A 282 81.51 23.29 -14.00
C LEU A 282 81.78 23.81 -12.58
N SER A 283 81.03 24.82 -12.11
CA SER A 283 81.10 25.31 -10.75
C SER A 283 80.76 24.24 -9.73
N ARG A 284 81.34 24.28 -8.54
CA ARG A 284 81.11 23.32 -7.46
C ARG A 284 79.62 23.20 -7.11
N LEU A 285 78.92 24.34 -7.10
CA LEU A 285 77.49 24.39 -6.82
C LEU A 285 76.60 23.72 -7.89
N ASP A 286 77.02 23.78 -9.16
CA ASP A 286 76.26 23.13 -10.26
C ASP A 286 76.58 21.63 -10.31
N VAL A 287 77.78 21.19 -9.87
CA VAL A 287 78.11 19.77 -9.70
C VAL A 287 77.25 19.14 -8.60
N GLU A 288 77.14 19.79 -7.44
CA GLU A 288 76.28 19.32 -6.33
C GLU A 288 74.78 19.21 -6.76
N LYS A 289 74.26 20.13 -7.56
CA LYS A 289 72.94 20.03 -8.12
C LYS A 289 72.75 18.81 -9.01
N VAL A 290 73.74 18.52 -9.88
CA VAL A 290 73.67 17.34 -10.76
C VAL A 290 73.70 16.04 -9.97
N GLN A 291 74.53 15.98 -8.93
CA GLN A 291 74.62 14.81 -8.04
C GLN A 291 73.31 14.62 -7.27
N ASN A 292 72.75 15.68 -6.68
CA ASN A 292 71.51 15.60 -5.96
C ASN A 292 70.31 15.17 -6.91
N GLU A 293 70.23 15.74 -8.12
CA GLU A 293 69.27 15.34 -9.13
C GLU A 293 69.41 13.85 -9.50
N TYR A 294 70.66 13.36 -9.64
CA TYR A 294 70.92 11.95 -9.93
C TYR A 294 70.45 11.04 -8.79
N ASP A 295 70.77 11.39 -7.55
CA ASP A 295 70.43 10.62 -6.37
C ASP A 295 68.86 10.58 -6.16
N GLU A 296 68.17 11.71 -6.34
CA GLU A 296 66.73 11.80 -6.32
C GLU A 296 66.10 10.90 -7.40
N LEU A 297 66.70 10.91 -8.61
CA LEU A 297 66.19 10.04 -9.70
C LEU A 297 66.46 8.55 -9.41
N GLN A 298 67.53 8.17 -8.75
CA GLN A 298 67.80 6.78 -8.36
C GLN A 298 66.76 6.27 -7.35
N ILE A 299 66.39 7.12 -6.38
CA ILE A 299 65.31 6.82 -5.44
C ILE A 299 63.99 6.63 -6.21
N LYS A 300 63.66 7.56 -7.11
CA LYS A 300 62.46 7.49 -7.94
C LYS A 300 62.43 6.26 -8.85
N ILE A 301 63.57 5.89 -9.48
CA ILE A 301 63.70 4.68 -10.32
C ILE A 301 63.44 3.42 -9.50
N THR A 302 63.96 3.38 -8.28
CA THR A 302 63.76 2.25 -7.37
C THR A 302 62.27 2.11 -7.00
N ASP A 303 61.61 3.20 -6.63
CA ASP A 303 60.18 3.22 -6.33
C ASP A 303 59.32 2.82 -7.54
N LEU A 304 59.60 3.35 -8.73
CA LEU A 304 58.91 3.00 -9.96
C LEU A 304 59.06 1.51 -10.32
N LYS A 305 60.23 0.92 -10.11
CA LYS A 305 60.46 -0.51 -10.30
C LYS A 305 59.68 -1.37 -9.31
N ASP A 306 59.56 -0.93 -8.07
CA ASP A 306 58.74 -1.57 -7.05
C ASP A 306 57.27 -1.53 -7.43
N ILE A 307 56.75 -0.38 -7.87
CA ILE A 307 55.36 -0.23 -8.36
C ILE A 307 55.07 -1.20 -9.52
N ILE A 308 56.00 -1.34 -10.47
CA ILE A 308 55.83 -2.24 -11.62
C ILE A 308 55.85 -3.71 -11.17
N ALA A 309 56.74 -4.07 -10.23
CA ALA A 309 56.91 -5.45 -9.79
C ALA A 309 55.78 -5.93 -8.85
N SER A 310 55.23 -5.03 -8.02
CA SER A 310 54.28 -5.38 -6.96
C SER A 310 52.83 -4.97 -7.31
N ARG A 311 51.92 -5.96 -7.43
CA ARG A 311 50.48 -5.73 -7.58
C ARG A 311 49.90 -5.02 -6.36
N ALA A 312 50.27 -5.47 -5.17
CA ALA A 312 49.82 -4.86 -3.93
C ALA A 312 50.15 -3.36 -3.87
N ARG A 313 51.32 -2.97 -4.33
CA ARG A 313 51.71 -1.55 -4.40
C ARG A 313 50.88 -0.74 -5.37
N ARG A 314 50.53 -1.32 -6.54
CA ARG A 314 49.63 -0.67 -7.51
C ARG A 314 48.23 -0.49 -6.95
N LEU A 315 47.68 -1.49 -6.24
CA LEU A 315 46.38 -1.43 -5.59
C LEU A 315 46.33 -0.40 -4.45
N ASP A 316 47.40 -0.28 -3.66
CA ASP A 316 47.54 0.76 -2.62
C ASP A 316 47.55 2.18 -3.21
N ILE A 317 48.25 2.38 -4.33
CA ILE A 317 48.20 3.66 -5.08
C ILE A 317 46.77 3.94 -5.57
N LEU A 318 46.06 2.94 -6.09
CA LEU A 318 44.68 3.09 -6.52
C LEU A 318 43.78 3.56 -5.36
N LEU A 319 43.86 2.94 -4.18
CA LEU A 319 43.10 3.32 -2.99
C LEU A 319 43.43 4.73 -2.53
N THR A 320 44.68 5.11 -2.56
CA THR A 320 45.15 6.45 -2.17
C THR A 320 44.56 7.51 -3.12
N GLU A 321 44.73 7.33 -4.44
CA GLU A 321 44.21 8.25 -5.46
C GLU A 321 42.68 8.36 -5.38
N MET A 322 41.97 7.24 -5.13
CA MET A 322 40.54 7.28 -4.90
C MET A 322 40.14 8.03 -3.64
N GLY A 323 40.91 7.85 -2.54
CA GLY A 323 40.67 8.57 -1.29
C GLY A 323 40.72 10.09 -1.49
N GLU A 324 41.74 10.59 -2.21
CA GLU A 324 41.87 12.00 -2.56
C GLU A 324 40.70 12.52 -3.40
N VAL A 325 40.20 11.71 -4.34
CA VAL A 325 39.05 12.07 -5.17
C VAL A 325 37.78 12.16 -4.34
N VAL A 326 37.58 11.23 -3.40
CA VAL A 326 36.41 11.24 -2.49
C VAL A 326 36.48 12.43 -1.54
N GLU A 327 37.64 12.73 -0.97
CA GLU A 327 37.80 13.88 -0.08
C GLU A 327 37.47 15.20 -0.79
N LYS A 328 37.85 15.33 -2.05
CA LYS A 328 37.68 16.55 -2.84
C LYS A 328 36.28 16.69 -3.47
N HIS A 329 35.64 15.58 -3.84
CA HIS A 329 34.44 15.56 -4.68
C HIS A 329 33.29 14.69 -4.12
N GLY A 330 33.48 14.04 -2.97
CA GLY A 330 32.44 13.26 -2.32
C GLY A 330 31.30 14.15 -1.84
N ASP A 331 30.08 13.68 -1.98
CA ASP A 331 28.88 14.32 -1.49
C ASP A 331 27.96 13.31 -0.79
N GLU A 332 26.99 13.83 -0.03
CA GLU A 332 25.98 13.00 0.62
C GLU A 332 24.97 12.47 -0.39
N ARG A 333 24.37 11.31 -0.07
CA ARG A 333 23.29 10.72 -0.86
C ARG A 333 22.09 11.65 -0.92
N ARG A 334 21.56 11.85 -2.12
CA ARG A 334 20.38 12.69 -2.38
C ARG A 334 19.09 11.89 -2.44
N SER A 335 19.11 10.71 -3.08
CA SER A 335 17.92 9.85 -3.20
C SER A 335 17.70 9.00 -1.96
N HIS A 336 16.50 9.05 -1.39
CA HIS A 336 16.09 8.16 -0.29
C HIS A 336 15.68 6.79 -0.84
N ILE A 337 16.09 5.70 -0.20
CA ILE A 337 15.64 4.34 -0.54
C ILE A 337 14.62 3.90 0.49
N ASP A 338 13.40 3.64 0.03
CA ASP A 338 12.32 3.12 0.85
C ASP A 338 12.23 1.60 0.65
N PRO A 339 12.43 0.80 1.70
CA PRO A 339 12.37 -0.65 1.61
C PRO A 339 10.96 -1.19 1.38
N MET A 340 9.91 -0.38 1.62
CA MET A 340 8.55 -0.82 1.42
C MET A 340 8.21 -1.01 -0.07
N PRO A 341 7.64 -2.17 -0.46
CA PRO A 341 7.16 -2.36 -1.81
C PRO A 341 5.98 -1.43 -2.10
N LEU A 342 5.95 -0.86 -3.31
CA LEU A 342 4.82 -0.06 -3.80
C LEU A 342 3.63 -0.95 -4.17
N SER A 343 3.03 -1.64 -3.25
CA SER A 343 1.71 -2.25 -3.43
C SER A 343 0.63 -1.19 -3.21
N MET A 344 0.48 -0.26 -4.17
CA MET A 344 -0.73 0.56 -4.20
C MET A 344 -1.88 -0.29 -4.74
N ASP A 345 -2.65 -0.88 -3.85
CA ASP A 345 -3.96 -1.40 -4.19
C ASP A 345 -4.92 -0.24 -4.50
N ARG A 346 -5.91 -0.52 -5.35
CA ARG A 346 -6.96 0.46 -5.68
C ARG A 346 -7.67 0.99 -4.43
N GLU A 347 -7.59 0.24 -3.34
CA GLU A 347 -8.14 0.54 -2.03
C GLU A 347 -7.39 1.66 -1.30
N ASP A 348 -6.06 1.79 -1.52
CA ASP A 348 -5.23 2.85 -0.93
C ASP A 348 -5.57 4.25 -1.47
N LEU A 349 -6.29 4.28 -2.61
CA LEU A 349 -6.76 5.51 -3.25
C LEU A 349 -8.14 5.96 -2.75
N ILE A 350 -8.78 5.15 -1.90
CA ILE A 350 -10.12 5.40 -1.39
C ILE A 350 -10.02 5.96 0.03
N GLU A 351 -10.61 7.11 0.23
CA GLU A 351 -10.78 7.71 1.54
C GLU A 351 -11.63 6.80 2.44
N GLU A 352 -11.14 6.54 3.66
CA GLU A 352 -11.90 5.79 4.65
C GLU A 352 -12.92 6.71 5.32
N ARG A 353 -14.18 6.54 4.99
CA ARG A 353 -15.28 7.33 5.54
C ARG A 353 -16.50 6.45 5.81
N ALA A 354 -17.31 6.89 6.78
CA ALA A 354 -18.58 6.23 7.06
C ALA A 354 -19.57 6.44 5.90
N ILE A 355 -20.16 5.37 5.43
CA ILE A 355 -21.13 5.38 4.34
C ILE A 355 -22.38 4.59 4.71
N VAL A 356 -23.51 5.01 4.14
CA VAL A 356 -24.78 4.30 4.23
C VAL A 356 -25.10 3.68 2.90
N ILE A 357 -25.17 2.37 2.86
CA ILE A 357 -25.55 1.60 1.67
C ILE A 357 -27.05 1.33 1.73
N THR A 358 -27.75 1.67 0.66
CA THR A 358 -29.18 1.37 0.49
C THR A 358 -29.37 0.38 -0.66
N LEU A 359 -30.21 -0.63 -0.42
CA LEU A 359 -30.66 -1.57 -1.44
C LEU A 359 -32.16 -1.49 -1.54
N THR A 360 -32.71 -1.43 -2.76
CA THR A 360 -34.15 -1.39 -2.99
C THR A 360 -34.73 -2.78 -3.29
N ASN A 361 -36.08 -2.90 -3.27
CA ASN A 361 -36.77 -4.13 -3.61
C ASN A 361 -36.47 -4.63 -5.03
N ASP A 362 -36.27 -3.70 -5.96
CA ASP A 362 -35.92 -4.00 -7.35
C ASP A 362 -34.42 -4.18 -7.54
N ASN A 363 -33.65 -4.44 -6.45
CA ASN A 363 -32.21 -4.68 -6.45
C ASN A 363 -31.35 -3.48 -6.96
N TYR A 364 -31.79 -2.24 -6.74
CA TYR A 364 -30.94 -1.07 -6.96
C TYR A 364 -30.11 -0.77 -5.71
N ILE A 365 -28.79 -0.69 -5.88
CA ILE A 365 -27.85 -0.41 -4.81
C ILE A 365 -27.15 0.93 -5.03
N ARG A 366 -26.94 1.66 -3.93
CA ARG A 366 -26.12 2.87 -3.89
C ARG A 366 -25.56 3.08 -2.50
N HIS A 367 -24.49 3.87 -2.42
CA HIS A 367 -24.03 4.40 -1.15
C HIS A 367 -24.06 5.92 -1.13
N LEU A 368 -24.22 6.47 0.06
CA LEU A 368 -24.09 7.90 0.34
C LEU A 368 -23.16 8.07 1.54
N PRO A 369 -22.44 9.19 1.65
CA PRO A 369 -21.79 9.57 2.90
C PRO A 369 -22.81 9.62 4.03
N ALA A 370 -22.42 9.19 5.25
CA ALA A 370 -23.34 9.16 6.39
C ALA A 370 -23.93 10.55 6.70
N GLU A 371 -23.18 11.61 6.48
CA GLU A 371 -23.57 13.02 6.66
C GLU A 371 -24.80 13.42 5.79
N ALA A 372 -25.03 12.74 4.68
CA ALA A 372 -26.17 13.02 3.82
C ALA A 372 -27.54 12.74 4.48
N PHE A 373 -27.58 12.05 5.62
CA PHE A 373 -28.81 11.66 6.34
C PHE A 373 -29.10 12.54 7.59
N ARG A 374 -28.95 13.87 7.51
CA ARG A 374 -29.20 14.82 8.61
C ARG A 374 -30.60 14.68 9.25
N MET A 375 -30.71 14.90 10.57
CA MET A 375 -31.95 14.86 11.34
C MET A 375 -32.90 16.02 11.00
N GLN A 376 -34.22 15.75 10.99
CA GLN A 376 -35.25 16.77 11.07
C GLN A 376 -35.95 16.70 12.43
N ASN A 377 -36.23 17.87 13.04
CA ASN A 377 -36.93 17.98 14.30
C ASN A 377 -38.40 17.46 14.21
N ARG A 378 -38.97 17.05 15.38
CA ARG A 378 -40.37 16.65 15.54
C ARG A 378 -41.32 17.64 14.85
N GLY A 379 -42.21 17.14 13.99
CA GLY A 379 -43.23 17.95 13.31
C GLY A 379 -42.88 18.39 11.89
N GLY A 380 -41.66 18.07 11.39
CA GLY A 380 -41.28 18.28 9.98
C GLY A 380 -42.10 17.41 9.04
N LYS A 381 -42.50 17.93 7.86
CA LYS A 381 -42.97 17.11 6.76
C LYS A 381 -41.85 16.18 6.34
N GLY A 382 -42.00 14.84 6.55
CA GLY A 382 -40.95 13.85 6.22
C GLY A 382 -40.36 14.10 4.84
N MET A 383 -39.05 13.88 4.74
CA MET A 383 -38.35 13.99 3.44
C MET A 383 -38.75 12.84 2.54
N LYS A 384 -38.99 13.13 1.26
CA LYS A 384 -39.10 12.09 0.23
C LYS A 384 -37.72 11.46 0.09
N GLY A 385 -37.51 10.33 0.74
CA GLY A 385 -36.19 9.67 0.80
C GLY A 385 -35.73 9.07 -0.52
N VAL A 386 -36.66 8.72 -1.41
CA VAL A 386 -36.36 8.21 -2.77
C VAL A 386 -37.53 8.60 -3.66
N GLN A 387 -37.30 9.30 -4.75
CA GLN A 387 -38.29 9.37 -5.83
C GLN A 387 -38.23 8.05 -6.60
N THR A 388 -39.03 7.09 -6.18
CA THR A 388 -39.22 5.85 -6.95
C THR A 388 -40.29 6.08 -7.98
N LYS A 389 -40.00 5.86 -9.25
CA LYS A 389 -41.02 5.60 -10.26
C LYS A 389 -41.44 4.15 -10.05
N ASN A 390 -42.74 3.94 -9.78
CA ASN A 390 -43.38 2.64 -9.67
C ASN A 390 -42.90 1.73 -8.53
N GLU A 391 -43.50 1.79 -7.34
CA GLU A 391 -43.53 0.74 -6.29
C GLU A 391 -42.18 0.21 -5.76
N ASP A 392 -41.00 0.70 -6.21
CA ASP A 392 -39.71 0.29 -5.69
C ASP A 392 -39.38 1.03 -4.38
N PHE A 393 -38.95 0.33 -3.35
CA PHE A 393 -38.69 0.85 -2.00
C PHE A 393 -37.42 0.25 -1.41
N PRO A 394 -36.72 0.95 -0.49
CA PRO A 394 -35.56 0.41 0.18
C PRO A 394 -35.90 -0.83 1.01
N THR A 395 -35.18 -1.93 0.81
CA THR A 395 -35.35 -3.18 1.58
C THR A 395 -34.24 -3.39 2.58
N THR A 396 -33.06 -2.73 2.39
CA THR A 396 -31.89 -2.88 3.25
C THR A 396 -31.18 -1.54 3.37
N LEU A 397 -30.82 -1.20 4.60
CA LEU A 397 -29.98 -0.05 4.94
C LEU A 397 -28.85 -0.55 5.84
N ILE A 398 -27.59 -0.26 5.45
CA ILE A 398 -26.40 -0.74 6.13
C ILE A 398 -25.44 0.43 6.28
N THR A 399 -24.90 0.56 7.48
CA THR A 399 -23.82 1.49 7.80
C THR A 399 -22.52 0.72 7.87
N CYS A 400 -21.48 1.22 7.21
CA CYS A 400 -20.17 0.62 7.17
C CYS A 400 -19.12 1.68 6.75
N PHE A 401 -17.85 1.34 6.83
CA PHE A 401 -16.81 2.17 6.25
C PHE A 401 -16.59 1.86 4.76
N SER A 402 -16.10 2.83 4.01
CA SER A 402 -15.87 2.70 2.57
C SER A 402 -14.95 1.53 2.22
N LYS A 403 -13.96 1.22 3.06
CA LYS A 403 -12.99 0.11 2.85
C LYS A 403 -13.49 -1.25 3.33
N ASP A 404 -14.62 -1.31 4.03
CA ASP A 404 -15.18 -2.57 4.50
C ASP A 404 -15.50 -3.53 3.34
N ARG A 405 -15.43 -4.82 3.64
CA ARG A 405 -15.85 -5.85 2.72
C ARG A 405 -17.31 -6.23 3.00
N LEU A 406 -18.09 -6.34 1.96
CA LEU A 406 -19.49 -6.75 2.03
C LEU A 406 -19.65 -8.21 1.61
N LEU A 407 -20.30 -9.01 2.44
CA LEU A 407 -20.80 -10.33 2.06
C LEU A 407 -22.28 -10.20 1.72
N VAL A 408 -22.63 -10.36 0.45
CA VAL A 408 -23.98 -10.26 -0.07
C VAL A 408 -24.58 -11.64 -0.21
N PHE A 409 -25.63 -11.94 0.55
CA PHE A 409 -26.32 -13.23 0.54
C PHE A 409 -27.62 -13.12 -0.28
N THR A 410 -27.87 -14.14 -1.11
CA THR A 410 -28.98 -14.12 -2.07
C THR A 410 -29.76 -15.42 -2.07
N ASN A 411 -30.99 -15.34 -2.50
CA ASN A 411 -31.83 -16.46 -2.92
C ASN A 411 -31.89 -16.48 -4.45
N ARG A 412 -31.51 -17.61 -5.04
CA ARG A 412 -31.50 -17.81 -6.48
C ARG A 412 -32.34 -19.01 -6.86
N ALA A 413 -33.26 -18.86 -7.79
CA ALA A 413 -33.98 -19.96 -8.36
C ALA A 413 -33.05 -20.88 -9.18
N ALA A 414 -33.12 -22.18 -8.96
CA ALA A 414 -32.31 -23.20 -9.61
C ALA A 414 -33.14 -24.48 -9.79
N THR A 415 -32.69 -25.37 -10.64
CA THR A 415 -33.27 -26.71 -10.81
C THR A 415 -32.28 -27.77 -10.33
N LYS A 416 -32.80 -28.85 -9.78
CA LYS A 416 -32.00 -30.05 -9.44
C LYS A 416 -32.75 -31.28 -9.89
N LYS A 417 -32.05 -32.35 -10.21
CA LYS A 417 -32.65 -33.63 -10.52
C LYS A 417 -33.05 -34.34 -9.20
N ASP A 418 -34.26 -34.83 -9.12
CA ASP A 418 -34.71 -35.72 -8.06
C ASP A 418 -34.14 -37.14 -8.20
N LYS A 419 -34.59 -38.08 -7.34
CA LYS A 419 -34.11 -39.48 -7.37
C LYS A 419 -34.59 -40.22 -8.63
N ASP A 420 -35.63 -39.71 -9.26
CA ASP A 420 -36.31 -40.31 -10.45
C ASP A 420 -35.83 -39.61 -11.73
N GLY A 421 -34.90 -38.66 -11.64
CA GLY A 421 -34.26 -37.94 -12.76
C GLY A 421 -35.06 -36.73 -13.28
N ASN A 422 -36.19 -36.34 -12.61
CA ASN A 422 -37.01 -35.19 -12.98
C ASN A 422 -36.36 -33.90 -12.47
N GLU A 423 -36.48 -32.81 -13.25
CA GLU A 423 -36.04 -31.49 -12.81
C GLU A 423 -37.03 -30.88 -11.82
N VAL A 424 -36.57 -30.66 -10.58
CA VAL A 424 -37.38 -30.05 -9.52
C VAL A 424 -36.82 -28.66 -9.21
N PRO A 425 -37.65 -27.61 -9.23
CA PRO A 425 -37.22 -26.28 -8.85
C PRO A 425 -36.88 -26.22 -7.35
N TYR A 426 -35.81 -25.48 -7.01
CA TYR A 426 -35.45 -25.17 -5.61
C TYR A 426 -34.74 -23.82 -5.53
N ILE A 427 -34.64 -23.27 -4.31
CA ILE A 427 -33.90 -22.04 -4.07
C ILE A 427 -32.48 -22.39 -3.63
N GLU A 428 -31.49 -21.80 -4.27
CA GLU A 428 -30.08 -21.90 -3.89
C GLU A 428 -29.67 -20.65 -3.11
N GLY A 429 -29.21 -20.81 -1.87
CA GLY A 429 -28.62 -19.72 -1.11
C GLY A 429 -27.17 -19.49 -1.53
N ARG A 430 -26.87 -18.30 -2.01
CA ARG A 430 -25.52 -17.92 -2.49
C ARG A 430 -24.92 -16.79 -1.67
N VAL A 431 -23.61 -16.57 -1.81
CA VAL A 431 -22.86 -15.47 -1.21
C VAL A 431 -21.88 -14.89 -2.23
N TYR A 432 -21.80 -13.58 -2.27
CA TYR A 432 -20.91 -12.78 -3.11
C TYR A 432 -20.08 -11.84 -2.26
N GLY A 433 -18.84 -11.57 -2.67
CA GLY A 433 -17.94 -10.61 -2.00
C GLY A 433 -17.78 -9.34 -2.83
N LEU A 434 -17.91 -8.20 -2.18
CA LEU A 434 -17.80 -6.86 -2.76
C LEU A 434 -17.11 -5.94 -1.76
N LYS A 435 -16.30 -4.98 -2.22
CA LYS A 435 -15.84 -3.88 -1.35
C LYS A 435 -16.91 -2.80 -1.26
N ALA A 436 -17.07 -2.17 -0.11
CA ALA A 436 -18.13 -1.18 0.10
C ALA A 436 -18.01 0.02 -0.86
N TRP A 437 -16.80 0.52 -1.10
CA TRP A 437 -16.52 1.60 -2.07
C TRP A 437 -16.84 1.24 -3.53
N GLU A 438 -16.95 -0.03 -3.87
CA GLU A 438 -17.30 -0.48 -5.22
C GLU A 438 -18.81 -0.36 -5.51
N THR A 439 -19.62 -0.11 -4.48
CA THR A 439 -21.04 0.24 -4.68
C THR A 439 -21.13 1.63 -5.32
N PRO A 440 -22.11 1.87 -6.22
CA PRO A 440 -22.22 3.17 -6.88
C PRO A 440 -22.52 4.29 -5.89
N GLN A 441 -21.78 5.38 -5.97
CA GLN A 441 -22.11 6.59 -5.22
C GLN A 441 -23.36 7.25 -5.81
N GLY A 442 -24.32 7.58 -4.98
CA GLY A 442 -25.57 8.21 -5.39
C GLY A 442 -25.77 9.59 -4.78
N SER A 443 -26.76 10.35 -5.29
CA SER A 443 -27.35 11.49 -4.61
C SER A 443 -28.57 11.03 -3.80
N ARG A 444 -29.12 11.89 -2.93
CA ARG A 444 -30.31 11.58 -2.12
C ARG A 444 -31.51 11.14 -2.97
N THR A 445 -31.63 11.65 -4.18
CA THR A 445 -32.74 11.41 -5.10
C THR A 445 -32.43 10.40 -6.21
N SER A 446 -31.18 9.95 -6.35
CA SER A 446 -30.78 9.00 -7.39
C SER A 446 -31.32 7.60 -7.06
N ARG A 447 -31.68 6.83 -8.08
CA ARG A 447 -32.10 5.44 -7.94
C ARG A 447 -30.93 4.50 -7.61
N GLY A 448 -29.69 4.90 -7.93
CA GLY A 448 -28.52 4.05 -7.89
C GLY A 448 -28.38 3.18 -9.14
N SER A 449 -27.56 2.15 -9.07
CA SER A 449 -27.37 1.16 -10.13
C SER A 449 -27.92 -0.19 -9.72
N HIS A 450 -28.43 -0.95 -10.67
CA HIS A 450 -28.87 -2.31 -10.39
C HIS A 450 -27.69 -3.16 -9.93
N ILE A 451 -27.85 -3.92 -8.85
CA ILE A 451 -26.76 -4.67 -8.19
C ILE A 451 -26.09 -5.70 -9.13
N ARG A 452 -26.78 -6.14 -10.19
CA ARG A 452 -26.20 -6.99 -11.24
C ARG A 452 -25.05 -6.33 -11.99
N ASN A 453 -25.03 -5.01 -12.08
CA ASN A 453 -23.92 -4.27 -12.71
C ASN A 453 -22.64 -4.31 -11.85
N VAL A 454 -22.77 -4.63 -10.57
CA VAL A 454 -21.69 -4.68 -9.58
C VAL A 454 -21.30 -6.13 -9.26
N LEU A 455 -22.29 -7.03 -9.20
CA LEU A 455 -22.13 -8.46 -8.91
C LEU A 455 -22.71 -9.29 -10.06
N GLY A 456 -22.13 -10.45 -10.33
CA GLY A 456 -22.61 -11.39 -11.36
C GLY A 456 -23.90 -12.13 -10.97
N LEU A 457 -24.95 -11.41 -10.56
CA LEU A 457 -26.25 -11.99 -10.19
C LEU A 457 -27.04 -12.40 -11.42
N LYS A 458 -27.86 -13.44 -11.29
CA LYS A 458 -28.83 -13.86 -12.32
C LYS A 458 -30.13 -13.04 -12.24
N ASP A 459 -30.96 -13.15 -13.27
CA ASP A 459 -32.16 -12.29 -13.43
C ASP A 459 -33.20 -12.44 -12.32
N ASP A 460 -33.34 -13.62 -11.75
CA ASP A 460 -34.29 -14.00 -10.71
C ASP A 460 -33.67 -14.07 -9.30
N GLU A 461 -32.45 -13.57 -9.14
CA GLU A 461 -31.71 -13.63 -7.88
C GLU A 461 -32.03 -12.43 -6.99
N ILE A 462 -32.51 -12.69 -5.77
CA ILE A 462 -32.94 -11.67 -4.80
C ILE A 462 -31.92 -11.60 -3.66
N VAL A 463 -31.49 -10.38 -3.32
CA VAL A 463 -30.59 -10.15 -2.17
C VAL A 463 -31.42 -10.23 -0.87
N VAL A 464 -30.93 -11.02 0.08
CA VAL A 464 -31.59 -11.29 1.36
C VAL A 464 -30.90 -10.55 2.52
N SER A 465 -29.58 -10.57 2.53
CA SER A 465 -28.80 -9.98 3.62
C SER A 465 -27.44 -9.51 3.12
N ILE A 466 -26.96 -8.41 3.67
CA ILE A 466 -25.60 -7.92 3.44
C ILE A 466 -24.94 -7.78 4.81
N ILE A 467 -23.75 -8.34 4.95
CA ILE A 467 -22.95 -8.29 6.18
C ILE A 467 -21.66 -7.51 5.89
N PRO A 468 -21.46 -6.35 6.51
CA PRO A 468 -20.19 -5.67 6.45
C PRO A 468 -19.15 -6.40 7.30
N MET A 469 -17.92 -6.48 6.81
CA MET A 469 -16.77 -7.03 7.49
C MET A 469 -15.69 -5.95 7.49
N ASN A 470 -15.35 -5.45 8.66
CA ASN A 470 -14.22 -4.55 8.85
C ASN A 470 -12.88 -5.29 8.70
N LYS A 471 -11.80 -4.53 8.73
CA LYS A 471 -10.44 -5.05 8.58
C LYS A 471 -10.12 -6.12 9.64
N ASP A 472 -10.48 -5.88 10.90
CA ASP A 472 -10.19 -6.79 12.01
C ASP A 472 -10.85 -8.15 11.83
N LEU A 473 -12.14 -8.19 11.41
CA LEU A 473 -12.86 -9.43 11.12
C LEU A 473 -12.31 -10.20 9.91
N ILE A 474 -11.60 -9.52 9.01
CA ILE A 474 -10.96 -10.15 7.85
C ILE A 474 -9.60 -10.73 8.24
N GLU A 475 -8.83 -10.03 9.06
CA GLU A 475 -7.50 -10.45 9.50
C GLU A 475 -7.56 -11.53 10.58
N GLU A 476 -8.51 -11.41 11.54
CA GLU A 476 -8.72 -12.33 12.63
C GLU A 476 -10.14 -12.96 12.62
N PRO A 477 -10.47 -13.78 11.63
CA PRO A 477 -11.80 -14.39 11.52
C PRO A 477 -12.08 -15.52 12.48
N GLU A 478 -11.06 -15.99 13.22
CA GLU A 478 -11.19 -17.11 14.15
C GLU A 478 -12.10 -16.77 15.34
N GLY A 479 -12.93 -17.71 15.78
CA GLY A 479 -13.92 -17.48 16.83
C GLY A 479 -15.19 -16.76 16.37
N HIS A 480 -15.23 -16.25 15.13
CA HIS A 480 -16.38 -15.59 14.52
C HIS A 480 -17.15 -16.53 13.60
N PHE A 481 -18.48 -16.43 13.62
CA PHE A 481 -19.39 -17.32 12.91
C PHE A 481 -20.45 -16.52 12.16
N LEU A 482 -20.95 -17.10 11.08
CA LEU A 482 -22.17 -16.68 10.39
C LEU A 482 -23.32 -17.61 10.77
N ALA A 483 -24.40 -17.03 11.26
CA ALA A 483 -25.64 -17.73 11.55
C ALA A 483 -26.66 -17.43 10.44
N PHE A 484 -27.13 -18.46 9.77
CA PHE A 484 -28.13 -18.42 8.70
C PHE A 484 -29.47 -18.86 9.25
N ALA A 485 -30.54 -18.16 8.90
CA ALA A 485 -31.90 -18.56 9.29
C ALA A 485 -32.80 -18.64 8.05
N THR A 486 -33.57 -19.72 7.94
CA THR A 486 -34.47 -20.00 6.82
C THR A 486 -35.92 -19.77 7.16
N LYS A 487 -36.79 -19.62 6.18
CA LYS A 487 -38.23 -19.41 6.29
C LYS A 487 -38.92 -20.54 7.08
N LYS A 488 -38.45 -21.77 6.94
CA LYS A 488 -38.96 -22.95 7.68
C LYS A 488 -38.37 -23.11 9.09
N GLY A 489 -37.63 -22.09 9.59
CA GLY A 489 -37.11 -22.08 10.95
C GLY A 489 -35.87 -22.96 11.16
N VAL A 490 -35.11 -23.24 10.10
CA VAL A 490 -33.81 -23.89 10.17
C VAL A 490 -32.73 -22.85 10.51
N ILE A 491 -31.74 -23.24 11.33
CA ILE A 491 -30.55 -22.45 11.61
C ILE A 491 -29.30 -23.22 11.20
N LYS A 492 -28.32 -22.49 10.65
CA LYS A 492 -27.00 -23.01 10.32
C LYS A 492 -25.92 -22.10 10.90
N LYS A 493 -24.87 -22.68 11.52
CA LYS A 493 -23.68 -21.95 11.96
C LYS A 493 -22.49 -22.39 11.12
N SER A 494 -21.76 -21.44 10.52
CA SER A 494 -20.51 -21.68 9.77
C SER A 494 -19.42 -20.74 10.23
N ARG A 495 -18.15 -21.14 10.14
CA ARG A 495 -17.02 -20.28 10.49
C ARG A 495 -16.94 -19.09 9.52
N LEU A 496 -16.60 -17.92 10.02
CA LEU A 496 -16.41 -16.73 9.20
C LEU A 496 -15.25 -16.89 8.22
N SER A 497 -14.19 -17.60 8.65
CA SER A 497 -13.01 -17.90 7.81
C SER A 497 -13.35 -18.59 6.48
N ASP A 498 -14.44 -19.38 6.41
CA ASP A 498 -14.92 -20.00 5.16
C ASP A 498 -15.43 -18.99 4.13
N TYR A 499 -15.66 -17.73 4.55
CA TYR A 499 -16.29 -16.66 3.74
C TYR A 499 -15.38 -15.45 3.48
N VAL A 500 -14.20 -15.35 4.11
CA VAL A 500 -13.26 -14.23 3.92
C VAL A 500 -12.82 -14.09 2.46
N LYS A 501 -12.59 -15.21 1.75
CA LYS A 501 -12.13 -15.23 0.35
C LYS A 501 -13.26 -15.50 -0.67
N ILE A 502 -14.37 -14.80 -0.54
CA ILE A 502 -15.48 -14.88 -1.51
C ILE A 502 -15.33 -13.77 -2.56
N ASN A 503 -15.35 -14.12 -3.84
CA ASN A 503 -15.24 -13.20 -4.96
C ASN A 503 -16.61 -12.78 -5.51
N ARG A 504 -16.60 -11.82 -6.45
CA ARG A 504 -17.82 -11.31 -7.15
C ARG A 504 -18.58 -12.37 -7.93
N ASN A 505 -17.98 -13.49 -8.32
CA ASN A 505 -18.65 -14.59 -9.04
C ASN A 505 -19.53 -15.43 -8.13
N GLY A 506 -19.44 -15.21 -6.81
CA GLY A 506 -20.23 -15.87 -5.80
C GLY A 506 -19.97 -17.36 -5.63
N LYS A 507 -20.38 -17.85 -4.47
CA LYS A 507 -20.31 -19.29 -4.13
C LYS A 507 -21.61 -19.70 -3.43
N LYS A 508 -21.92 -21.01 -3.42
CA LYS A 508 -23.03 -21.56 -2.63
C LYS A 508 -22.78 -21.33 -1.14
N ALA A 509 -23.75 -20.74 -0.45
CA ALA A 509 -23.66 -20.39 0.96
C ALA A 509 -24.39 -21.38 1.89
N ILE A 510 -25.49 -21.94 1.44
CA ILE A 510 -26.33 -22.88 2.20
C ILE A 510 -27.08 -23.78 1.21
N ASN A 511 -27.36 -25.02 1.62
CA ASN A 511 -28.21 -25.94 0.89
C ASN A 511 -29.62 -25.90 1.47
N LEU A 512 -30.57 -25.34 0.73
CA LEU A 512 -31.94 -25.19 1.14
C LEU A 512 -32.79 -26.39 0.71
N ALA A 513 -33.86 -26.68 1.46
CA ALA A 513 -34.89 -27.64 1.05
C ALA A 513 -35.66 -27.11 -0.17
N ALA A 514 -36.42 -27.95 -0.86
CA ALA A 514 -37.07 -27.61 -2.14
C ALA A 514 -38.01 -26.38 -2.05
N ASP A 515 -38.62 -26.18 -0.92
CA ASP A 515 -39.63 -25.14 -0.66
C ASP A 515 -39.25 -24.25 0.54
N ASP A 516 -37.93 -24.10 0.80
CA ASP A 516 -37.39 -23.24 1.83
C ASP A 516 -36.54 -22.12 1.19
N GLU A 517 -36.41 -21.00 1.86
CA GLU A 517 -35.64 -19.84 1.43
C GLU A 517 -34.88 -19.22 2.60
N LEU A 518 -33.77 -18.55 2.31
CA LEU A 518 -32.97 -17.83 3.29
C LEU A 518 -33.70 -16.53 3.69
N VAL A 519 -33.87 -16.26 4.99
CA VAL A 519 -34.53 -15.07 5.51
C VAL A 519 -33.53 -14.03 5.98
N THR A 520 -32.45 -14.47 6.68
CA THR A 520 -31.45 -13.55 7.18
C THR A 520 -30.13 -14.29 7.51
N VAL A 521 -29.04 -13.53 7.48
CA VAL A 521 -27.72 -13.95 7.97
C VAL A 521 -27.22 -12.92 8.97
N ARG A 522 -26.58 -13.36 10.05
CA ARG A 522 -25.98 -12.51 11.08
C ARG A 522 -24.60 -13.03 11.42
N SER A 523 -23.68 -12.13 11.81
CA SER A 523 -22.35 -12.46 12.31
C SER A 523 -22.29 -12.37 13.83
N GLY A 524 -21.52 -13.23 14.47
CA GLY A 524 -21.30 -13.24 15.93
C GLY A 524 -20.35 -14.34 16.39
N THR A 525 -20.16 -14.45 17.71
CA THR A 525 -19.33 -15.45 18.39
C THR A 525 -20.18 -16.53 19.06
N GLU A 526 -19.58 -17.58 19.61
CA GLU A 526 -20.31 -18.65 20.31
C GLU A 526 -21.06 -18.19 21.58
N GLU A 527 -20.64 -17.07 22.15
CA GLU A 527 -21.25 -16.48 23.35
C GLU A 527 -22.59 -15.78 23.06
N HIS A 528 -22.91 -15.60 21.78
CA HIS A 528 -24.14 -14.94 21.40
C HIS A 528 -25.38 -15.81 21.62
N ASN A 529 -26.45 -15.15 22.09
CA ASN A 529 -27.80 -15.69 22.11
C ASN A 529 -28.47 -15.52 20.74
N VAL A 530 -29.13 -16.53 20.28
CA VAL A 530 -29.99 -16.53 19.09
C VAL A 530 -31.42 -16.34 19.52
N VAL A 531 -32.13 -15.37 18.94
CA VAL A 531 -33.60 -15.21 19.08
C VAL A 531 -34.24 -15.32 17.70
N MET A 532 -34.92 -16.41 17.45
CA MET A 532 -35.69 -16.65 16.22
C MET A 532 -37.16 -16.33 16.46
N VAL A 533 -37.74 -15.46 15.62
CA VAL A 533 -39.12 -14.98 15.79
C VAL A 533 -39.98 -15.42 14.59
N SER A 534 -41.13 -16.05 14.87
CA SER A 534 -42.11 -16.44 13.86
C SER A 534 -43.06 -15.27 13.52
N ASN A 535 -43.58 -15.26 12.31
CA ASN A 535 -44.59 -14.27 11.86
C ASN A 535 -45.89 -14.32 12.67
N LEU A 536 -46.19 -15.43 13.37
CA LEU A 536 -47.35 -15.60 14.23
C LEU A 536 -47.09 -15.27 15.72
N GLY A 537 -46.03 -14.49 16.00
CA GLY A 537 -45.79 -13.93 17.33
C GLY A 537 -45.12 -14.85 18.35
N ARG A 538 -44.39 -15.89 17.94
CA ARG A 538 -43.59 -16.73 18.82
C ARG A 538 -42.10 -16.47 18.65
N ALA A 539 -41.33 -16.52 19.76
CA ALA A 539 -39.86 -16.39 19.77
C ALA A 539 -39.21 -17.57 20.50
N CYS A 540 -38.12 -18.09 19.94
CA CYS A 540 -37.29 -19.12 20.52
C CYS A 540 -35.88 -18.58 20.78
N ARG A 541 -35.47 -18.52 22.05
CA ARG A 541 -34.11 -18.09 22.48
C ARG A 541 -33.29 -19.28 22.85
N PHE A 542 -32.04 -19.37 22.35
CA PHE A 542 -31.06 -20.40 22.67
C PHE A 542 -29.63 -19.89 22.38
N ASP A 543 -28.61 -20.55 22.94
CA ASP A 543 -27.22 -20.14 22.74
C ASP A 543 -26.70 -20.63 21.38
N LEU A 544 -25.90 -19.80 20.69
CA LEU A 544 -25.31 -20.14 19.39
C LEU A 544 -24.35 -21.34 19.51
N SER A 545 -23.72 -21.55 20.67
CA SER A 545 -22.89 -22.71 20.98
C SER A 545 -23.66 -24.04 20.83
N SER A 546 -24.99 -24.05 21.08
CA SER A 546 -25.85 -25.22 20.89
C SER A 546 -26.06 -25.63 19.43
N VAL A 547 -25.66 -24.79 18.49
CA VAL A 547 -25.71 -25.07 17.04
C VAL A 547 -24.36 -25.59 16.61
N ARG A 548 -24.29 -26.84 16.14
CA ARG A 548 -23.02 -27.42 15.63
C ARG A 548 -22.52 -26.59 14.44
N THR A 549 -21.21 -26.34 14.41
CA THR A 549 -20.55 -25.69 13.27
C THR A 549 -20.59 -26.62 12.06
N GLN A 550 -20.91 -26.06 10.90
CA GLN A 550 -21.08 -26.78 9.65
C GLN A 550 -20.39 -26.04 8.49
N GLY A 551 -19.89 -26.79 7.53
CA GLY A 551 -19.29 -26.22 6.33
C GLY A 551 -20.26 -25.43 5.46
N ARG A 552 -19.74 -24.67 4.52
CA ARG A 552 -20.49 -23.72 3.70
C ARG A 552 -21.71 -24.30 2.98
N VAL A 553 -21.64 -25.50 2.43
CA VAL A 553 -22.69 -26.13 1.62
C VAL A 553 -23.69 -27.03 2.39
N SER A 554 -23.68 -26.98 3.72
CA SER A 554 -24.61 -27.76 4.55
C SER A 554 -26.00 -27.12 4.65
N SER A 555 -26.99 -27.91 5.12
CA SER A 555 -28.41 -27.49 5.20
C SER A 555 -28.83 -26.87 6.53
N GLY A 556 -28.01 -27.01 7.61
CA GLY A 556 -28.39 -26.55 8.93
C GLY A 556 -29.17 -27.58 9.77
N VAL A 557 -29.77 -27.08 10.86
CA VAL A 557 -30.57 -27.86 11.84
C VAL A 557 -31.78 -27.06 12.26
N ARG A 558 -32.84 -27.71 12.81
CA ARG A 558 -34.03 -27.01 13.29
C ARG A 558 -33.67 -26.02 14.40
N GLY A 559 -33.96 -24.74 14.21
CA GLY A 559 -33.81 -23.66 15.18
C GLY A 559 -35.08 -23.41 16.01
N ILE A 560 -36.21 -23.26 15.35
CA ILE A 560 -37.55 -23.10 15.98
C ILE A 560 -38.55 -24.08 15.35
N LYS A 561 -39.46 -24.60 16.15
CA LYS A 561 -40.63 -25.36 15.65
C LYS A 561 -41.76 -24.38 15.35
N LEU A 562 -42.07 -24.19 14.09
CA LEU A 562 -43.11 -23.33 13.61
C LEU A 562 -44.48 -24.06 13.69
N ASP A 563 -45.55 -23.31 13.98
CA ASP A 563 -46.92 -23.80 13.89
C ASP A 563 -47.31 -23.93 12.40
N SER A 564 -48.44 -24.63 12.12
CA SER A 564 -48.93 -24.83 10.75
C SER A 564 -49.20 -23.45 10.09
N GLY A 565 -48.69 -23.24 8.88
CA GLY A 565 -48.80 -21.98 8.14
C GLY A 565 -47.89 -20.85 8.63
N ALA A 566 -47.10 -21.06 9.70
CA ALA A 566 -46.17 -20.07 10.18
C ALA A 566 -44.83 -20.10 9.40
N SER A 567 -44.22 -18.93 9.31
CA SER A 567 -42.88 -18.72 8.74
C SER A 567 -42.00 -17.94 9.72
N LEU A 568 -40.69 -17.98 9.52
CA LEU A 568 -39.75 -17.15 10.27
C LEU A 568 -39.86 -15.69 9.78
N ALA A 569 -40.04 -14.75 10.72
CA ALA A 569 -40.06 -13.30 10.45
C ALA A 569 -38.69 -12.66 10.55
N GLY A 570 -37.80 -13.21 11.41
CA GLY A 570 -36.42 -12.73 11.56
C GLY A 570 -35.65 -13.43 12.64
N MET A 571 -34.37 -13.11 12.74
CA MET A 571 -33.45 -13.64 13.74
C MET A 571 -32.57 -12.50 14.26
N ILE A 572 -32.36 -12.45 15.59
CA ILE A 572 -31.39 -11.61 16.27
C ILE A 572 -30.25 -12.50 16.77
N LEU A 573 -29.06 -11.96 16.78
CA LEU A 573 -27.87 -12.57 17.32
C LEU A 573 -27.17 -11.54 18.22
N THR A 574 -27.09 -11.78 19.52
CA THR A 574 -26.51 -10.82 20.50
C THR A 574 -26.01 -11.51 21.75
N ASN A 575 -24.94 -10.96 22.34
CA ASN A 575 -24.45 -11.30 23.67
C ASN A 575 -24.91 -10.30 24.75
N ASP A 576 -25.46 -9.17 24.36
CA ASP A 576 -25.96 -8.15 25.26
C ASP A 576 -27.36 -8.51 25.77
N ILE A 577 -27.47 -8.78 27.07
CA ILE A 577 -28.72 -9.14 27.78
C ILE A 577 -29.58 -7.92 28.06
N ASP A 578 -29.04 -6.72 28.04
CA ASP A 578 -29.76 -5.48 28.31
C ASP A 578 -30.44 -4.92 27.04
N THR A 579 -30.08 -5.46 25.88
CA THR A 579 -30.69 -5.12 24.61
C THR A 579 -32.19 -5.45 24.58
N SER A 580 -32.96 -4.69 23.80
CA SER A 580 -34.37 -4.97 23.53
C SER A 580 -34.58 -5.64 22.18
N VAL A 581 -35.53 -6.58 22.16
CA VAL A 581 -36.08 -7.19 20.93
C VAL A 581 -37.25 -6.35 20.47
N LEU A 582 -37.12 -5.64 19.36
CA LEU A 582 -38.20 -4.90 18.72
C LEU A 582 -38.88 -5.79 17.71
N THR A 583 -40.20 -5.97 17.89
CA THR A 583 -41.08 -6.65 16.95
C THR A 583 -42.01 -5.64 16.32
N LEU A 584 -42.12 -5.64 15.00
CA LEU A 584 -42.99 -4.75 14.22
C LEU A 584 -43.95 -5.58 13.41
N SER A 585 -45.27 -5.24 13.53
CA SER A 585 -46.28 -5.92 12.75
C SER A 585 -46.59 -5.22 11.42
N LYS A 586 -47.16 -5.97 10.49
CA LYS A 586 -47.59 -5.49 9.17
C LYS A 586 -48.57 -4.31 9.28
N HIS A 587 -49.39 -4.29 10.30
CA HIS A 587 -50.40 -3.24 10.56
C HIS A 587 -49.87 -2.06 11.39
N GLY A 588 -48.52 -1.90 11.51
CA GLY A 588 -47.90 -0.74 12.12
C GLY A 588 -47.87 -0.74 13.65
N MET A 589 -48.10 -1.90 14.30
CA MET A 589 -47.86 -2.05 15.74
C MET A 589 -46.41 -2.38 16.02
N GLY A 590 -45.84 -1.80 17.06
CA GLY A 590 -44.46 -2.03 17.49
C GLY A 590 -44.34 -2.29 18.97
N LYS A 591 -43.42 -3.12 19.34
CA LYS A 591 -43.18 -3.48 20.73
C LYS A 591 -41.70 -3.78 20.96
N ARG A 592 -41.13 -3.16 22.01
CA ARG A 592 -39.83 -3.55 22.54
C ARG A 592 -40.02 -4.46 23.76
N THR A 593 -39.26 -5.53 23.81
CA THR A 593 -39.21 -6.42 24.98
C THR A 593 -37.73 -6.69 25.30
N ARG A 594 -37.31 -6.44 26.55
CA ARG A 594 -35.95 -6.69 26.98
C ARG A 594 -35.57 -8.15 26.74
N LEU A 595 -34.33 -8.40 26.31
CA LEU A 595 -33.82 -9.78 26.19
C LEU A 595 -33.73 -10.43 27.56
N GLY A 596 -33.15 -9.72 28.54
CA GLY A 596 -33.10 -10.10 29.94
C GLY A 596 -32.30 -11.37 30.25
N LYS A 597 -32.19 -11.73 31.51
CA LYS A 597 -31.51 -12.97 31.94
C LYS A 597 -32.31 -14.25 31.65
N GLY A 598 -33.60 -14.13 31.35
CA GLY A 598 -34.47 -15.27 31.08
C GLY A 598 -34.89 -16.12 32.30
N VAL A 599 -34.81 -15.52 33.49
CA VAL A 599 -35.16 -16.11 34.77
C VAL A 599 -36.41 -15.42 35.36
N LYS A 600 -37.05 -16.07 36.34
CA LYS A 600 -38.13 -15.40 37.10
C LYS A 600 -37.49 -14.45 38.13
N ILE A 601 -38.00 -13.22 38.13
CA ILE A 601 -37.63 -12.14 39.06
C ILE A 601 -38.90 -11.65 39.77
N MET A 602 -38.77 -10.98 40.92
CA MET A 602 -39.86 -10.31 41.59
C MET A 602 -40.38 -9.14 40.70
N SER A 603 -41.66 -9.03 40.53
CA SER A 603 -42.28 -7.93 39.80
C SER A 603 -42.21 -6.66 40.63
N ILE A 604 -41.51 -5.66 40.10
CA ILE A 604 -41.42 -4.32 40.70
C ILE A 604 -42.07 -3.33 39.73
N ARG A 605 -43.04 -2.53 40.22
CA ARG A 605 -43.69 -1.44 39.46
C ARG A 605 -43.62 -0.16 40.28
N ASP A 606 -43.20 0.91 39.66
CA ASP A 606 -43.05 2.23 40.27
C ASP A 606 -42.19 2.20 41.56
N GLY A 607 -41.18 1.30 41.59
CA GLY A 607 -40.28 1.10 42.71
C GLY A 607 -40.82 0.18 43.82
N GLU A 608 -42.07 -0.30 43.74
CA GLU A 608 -42.70 -1.16 44.72
C GLU A 608 -42.85 -2.60 44.24
N GLN A 609 -42.58 -3.53 45.16
CA GLN A 609 -42.79 -4.98 44.94
C GLN A 609 -44.26 -5.30 44.80
N GLN A 610 -44.61 -6.02 43.75
CA GLN A 610 -46.02 -6.46 43.53
C GLN A 610 -46.28 -7.81 44.20
N TYR A 611 -47.49 -7.98 44.70
CA TYR A 611 -47.97 -9.23 45.32
C TYR A 611 -49.20 -9.76 44.54
N ASP A 612 -49.39 -11.07 44.59
CA ASP A 612 -50.59 -11.72 44.06
C ASP A 612 -51.76 -11.61 45.05
N GLU A 613 -52.91 -12.16 44.66
CA GLU A 613 -54.16 -12.13 45.47
C GLU A 613 -54.00 -12.88 46.81
N ASP A 614 -53.02 -13.78 46.91
CA ASP A 614 -52.72 -14.59 48.10
C ASP A 614 -51.62 -13.96 48.95
N GLY A 615 -51.14 -12.78 48.61
CA GLY A 615 -50.06 -12.05 49.33
C GLY A 615 -48.66 -12.54 49.08
N ASN A 616 -48.42 -13.44 48.10
CA ASN A 616 -47.07 -13.87 47.73
C ASN A 616 -46.44 -12.91 46.74
N PRO A 617 -45.10 -12.75 46.73
CA PRO A 617 -44.37 -11.95 45.77
C PRO A 617 -44.74 -12.38 44.36
N LYS A 618 -45.29 -11.45 43.58
CA LYS A 618 -45.62 -11.69 42.17
C LYS A 618 -44.32 -11.84 41.36
N MET A 619 -44.19 -12.98 40.72
CA MET A 619 -43.02 -13.31 39.92
C MET A 619 -43.29 -13.06 38.43
N GLU A 620 -42.40 -12.36 37.79
CA GLU A 620 -42.45 -12.17 36.34
C GLU A 620 -41.15 -12.70 35.68
N MET A 621 -41.19 -12.87 34.38
CA MET A 621 -40.04 -13.33 33.61
C MET A 621 -39.22 -12.15 33.17
N ASP A 622 -37.93 -12.09 33.56
CA ASP A 622 -36.98 -11.12 33.04
C ASP A 622 -36.62 -11.47 31.58
N GLY A 623 -37.40 -10.88 30.64
CA GLY A 623 -37.16 -11.07 29.21
C GLY A 623 -37.54 -12.46 28.67
N TYR A 624 -36.74 -12.93 27.73
CA TYR A 624 -36.96 -14.21 27.03
C TYR A 624 -36.25 -15.37 27.72
N ARG A 625 -36.98 -16.38 28.15
CA ARG A 625 -36.43 -17.63 28.71
C ARG A 625 -35.50 -18.31 27.66
N VAL A 626 -34.30 -18.71 28.06
CA VAL A 626 -33.46 -19.60 27.26
C VAL A 626 -34.14 -20.97 27.17
N THR A 627 -34.31 -21.46 25.95
CA THR A 627 -34.99 -22.72 25.64
C THR A 627 -34.06 -23.66 24.87
N LYS A 628 -34.43 -24.96 24.81
CA LYS A 628 -33.71 -25.86 23.90
C LYS A 628 -33.99 -25.46 22.45
N ARG A 629 -32.94 -25.48 21.62
CA ARG A 629 -33.02 -25.32 20.18
C ARG A 629 -34.06 -26.28 19.58
N GLY A 630 -34.88 -25.78 18.63
CA GLY A 630 -35.92 -26.56 17.97
C GLY A 630 -37.23 -26.67 18.75
N GLY A 631 -37.39 -25.91 19.86
CA GLY A 631 -38.63 -25.79 20.63
C GLY A 631 -39.65 -24.86 19.94
N LYS A 632 -40.94 -24.86 20.41
CA LYS A 632 -42.01 -23.96 19.93
C LYS A 632 -41.77 -22.50 20.35
N GLY A 633 -40.85 -22.24 21.28
CA GLY A 633 -40.60 -20.92 21.82
C GLY A 633 -41.75 -20.40 22.74
N VAL A 634 -41.69 -19.09 23.00
CA VAL A 634 -42.65 -18.37 23.86
C VAL A 634 -43.33 -17.27 23.03
N ILE A 635 -44.52 -16.83 23.50
CA ILE A 635 -45.22 -15.69 22.86
C ILE A 635 -44.36 -14.43 23.03
N THR A 636 -44.07 -13.73 21.95
CA THR A 636 -43.36 -12.45 21.94
C THR A 636 -44.32 -11.26 21.72
N MET A 637 -45.39 -11.44 20.96
CA MET A 637 -46.37 -10.41 20.68
C MET A 637 -47.71 -11.07 20.41
N ASN A 638 -48.79 -10.58 21.04
CA ASN A 638 -50.15 -10.94 20.66
C ASN A 638 -50.58 -10.07 19.46
N LEU A 639 -50.93 -10.72 18.39
CA LEU A 639 -51.33 -10.07 17.14
C LEU A 639 -52.86 -9.86 17.11
N ASN A 640 -53.32 -8.84 16.40
CA ASN A 640 -54.71 -8.71 16.04
C ASN A 640 -55.06 -9.68 14.91
N ASP A 641 -56.34 -9.95 14.70
CA ASP A 641 -56.79 -10.84 13.63
C ASP A 641 -56.31 -10.34 12.26
N GLY A 642 -55.70 -11.24 11.49
CA GLY A 642 -55.15 -10.94 10.18
C GLY A 642 -53.78 -10.20 10.19
N ASP A 643 -53.24 -9.85 11.37
CA ASP A 643 -51.89 -9.21 11.46
C ASP A 643 -50.79 -10.24 11.60
N VAL A 644 -49.61 -9.91 11.14
CA VAL A 644 -48.41 -10.76 11.23
C VAL A 644 -47.20 -9.92 11.59
N ILE A 645 -46.22 -10.50 12.27
CA ILE A 645 -44.90 -9.85 12.47
C ILE A 645 -44.21 -9.77 11.12
N SER A 646 -43.88 -8.53 10.72
CA SER A 646 -43.18 -8.22 9.47
C SER A 646 -41.68 -8.13 9.65
N ARG A 647 -41.20 -7.52 10.75
CA ARG A 647 -39.77 -7.25 11.00
C ARG A 647 -39.39 -7.41 12.46
N VAL A 648 -38.13 -7.75 12.68
CA VAL A 648 -37.55 -7.93 14.01
C VAL A 648 -36.15 -7.26 14.03
N HIS A 649 -35.92 -6.39 15.02
CA HIS A 649 -34.68 -5.70 15.21
C HIS A 649 -34.12 -5.88 16.63
N GLN A 650 -32.81 -5.87 16.75
CA GLN A 650 -32.14 -5.66 18.02
C GLN A 650 -32.02 -4.15 18.26
N VAL A 651 -32.31 -3.71 19.47
CA VAL A 651 -32.20 -2.32 19.93
C VAL A 651 -31.33 -2.29 21.18
N PRO A 652 -30.02 -2.11 21.05
CA PRO A 652 -29.12 -2.00 22.19
C PRO A 652 -29.21 -0.63 22.87
N ASP A 653 -29.44 0.45 22.13
CA ASP A 653 -29.53 1.82 22.63
C ASP A 653 -30.88 2.45 22.32
N LEU A 654 -31.45 3.21 23.28
CA LEU A 654 -32.70 3.91 23.13
C LEU A 654 -32.63 5.09 22.15
N ASN A 655 -31.46 5.64 21.97
CA ASN A 655 -31.16 6.70 21.00
C ASN A 655 -31.06 6.18 19.56
N ASP A 656 -30.99 4.87 19.36
CA ASP A 656 -31.07 4.27 18.02
C ASP A 656 -32.20 4.83 17.21
N GLN A 657 -31.97 5.08 15.95
CA GLN A 657 -32.99 5.60 15.05
C GLN A 657 -33.60 4.46 14.23
N LEU A 658 -34.91 4.48 14.14
CA LEU A 658 -35.69 3.51 13.36
C LEU A 658 -36.32 4.19 12.14
N PHE A 659 -36.04 3.64 10.98
CA PHE A 659 -36.66 4.02 9.73
C PHE A 659 -37.78 3.02 9.43
N LEU A 660 -39.01 3.51 9.23
CA LEU A 660 -40.16 2.72 8.91
C LEU A 660 -40.72 3.17 7.56
N LEU A 661 -40.97 2.23 6.67
CA LEU A 661 -41.53 2.49 5.33
C LEU A 661 -42.81 1.74 5.10
N SER A 662 -43.82 2.46 4.64
CA SER A 662 -45.10 1.87 4.22
C SER A 662 -45.09 1.49 2.73
N GLY A 663 -46.03 0.61 2.32
CA GLY A 663 -46.24 0.21 0.93
C GLY A 663 -46.54 1.35 -0.03
N LYS A 664 -47.10 2.45 0.44
CA LYS A 664 -47.32 3.68 -0.33
C LYS A 664 -46.11 4.62 -0.37
N GLY A 665 -44.93 4.18 0.10
CA GLY A 665 -43.69 4.96 0.06
C GLY A 665 -43.59 6.03 1.14
N ILE A 666 -44.39 6.01 2.21
CA ILE A 666 -44.29 6.93 3.33
C ILE A 666 -43.17 6.45 4.25
N VAL A 667 -42.14 7.28 4.43
CA VAL A 667 -41.04 7.02 5.35
C VAL A 667 -41.21 7.84 6.61
N ILE A 668 -41.12 7.21 7.78
CA ILE A 668 -40.99 7.91 9.07
C ILE A 668 -39.72 7.48 9.76
N ARG A 669 -39.09 8.42 10.47
CA ARG A 669 -37.92 8.21 11.33
C ARG A 669 -38.35 8.50 12.77
N ILE A 670 -38.13 7.54 13.65
CA ILE A 670 -38.45 7.65 15.07
C ILE A 670 -37.24 7.19 15.90
N SER A 671 -37.08 7.74 17.12
CA SER A 671 -36.15 7.19 18.10
C SER A 671 -36.69 5.82 18.61
N ALA A 672 -35.81 4.90 18.91
CA ALA A 672 -36.20 3.62 19.53
C ALA A 672 -36.86 3.83 20.89
N GLU A 673 -36.55 4.89 21.63
CA GLU A 673 -37.22 5.29 22.86
C GLU A 673 -38.73 5.50 22.69
N GLN A 674 -39.15 5.99 21.52
CA GLN A 674 -40.56 6.22 21.22
C GLN A 674 -41.37 4.92 21.06
N THR A 675 -40.71 3.78 20.89
CA THR A 675 -41.35 2.48 20.95
C THR A 675 -41.38 1.98 22.38
N LYS A 676 -42.59 1.86 22.95
CA LYS A 676 -42.79 1.52 24.37
C LYS A 676 -42.18 0.15 24.70
N GLU A 677 -41.35 0.10 25.73
CA GLU A 677 -40.92 -1.15 26.34
C GLU A 677 -42.09 -1.74 27.15
N THR A 678 -42.37 -3.03 26.98
CA THR A 678 -43.41 -3.70 27.69
C THR A 678 -42.86 -4.91 28.45
N PHE A 679 -43.06 -4.94 29.76
CA PHE A 679 -42.62 -6.03 30.63
C PHE A 679 -43.34 -7.36 30.25
N GLY A 680 -44.59 -7.30 29.79
CA GLY A 680 -45.37 -8.47 29.40
C GLY A 680 -45.08 -8.92 27.96
N ARG A 681 -44.45 -10.08 27.77
CA ARG A 681 -44.15 -10.64 26.43
C ARG A 681 -45.38 -10.83 25.55
N SER A 682 -46.56 -11.06 26.14
CA SER A 682 -47.82 -11.34 25.46
C SER A 682 -48.64 -10.09 25.16
N SER A 683 -48.15 -8.87 25.34
CA SER A 683 -48.89 -7.66 24.98
C SER A 683 -48.91 -7.41 23.45
N LYS A 684 -49.90 -6.60 23.00
CA LYS A 684 -50.11 -6.25 21.58
C LYS A 684 -49.13 -5.16 21.09
N GLY A 685 -48.37 -4.52 22.01
CA GLY A 685 -47.53 -3.37 21.68
C GLY A 685 -48.30 -2.07 21.51
N THR A 686 -47.64 -1.07 20.94
CA THR A 686 -48.18 0.28 20.68
C THR A 686 -48.08 0.58 19.19
N ARG A 687 -48.87 1.58 18.74
CA ARG A 687 -48.81 1.99 17.36
C ARG A 687 -47.57 2.84 17.11
N VAL A 688 -46.77 2.42 16.17
CA VAL A 688 -45.53 3.09 15.74
C VAL A 688 -45.68 3.82 14.40
N MET A 689 -46.66 3.36 13.58
CA MET A 689 -46.99 3.99 12.31
C MET A 689 -48.53 3.90 12.08
N GLU A 690 -49.17 5.01 11.72
CA GLU A 690 -50.62 4.99 11.38
C GLU A 690 -50.82 4.61 9.91
N LEU A 691 -51.41 3.45 9.69
CA LEU A 691 -51.58 2.85 8.37
C LEU A 691 -53.08 2.66 8.02
N ARG A 692 -53.98 3.14 8.90
CA ARG A 692 -55.42 3.03 8.73
C ARG A 692 -56.00 4.23 8.00
N SER A 693 -57.23 4.06 7.51
CA SER A 693 -58.09 5.12 7.01
C SER A 693 -58.36 6.19 8.08
N LYS A 694 -58.79 7.39 7.68
CA LYS A 694 -59.09 8.49 8.61
C LYS A 694 -60.17 8.11 9.63
N ASP A 695 -61.13 7.30 9.25
CA ASP A 695 -62.18 6.74 10.09
C ASP A 695 -61.72 5.53 10.92
N LYS A 696 -60.47 5.08 10.74
CA LYS A 696 -59.86 3.93 11.43
C LYS A 696 -60.56 2.59 11.19
N SER A 697 -61.43 2.49 10.20
CA SER A 697 -62.20 1.30 9.90
C SER A 697 -61.45 0.23 9.10
N SER A 698 -60.50 0.64 8.29
CA SER A 698 -59.72 -0.26 7.41
C SER A 698 -58.26 0.11 7.36
N PHE A 699 -57.42 -0.86 7.03
CA PHE A 699 -55.98 -0.61 6.71
C PHE A 699 -55.89 -0.22 5.24
N LEU A 700 -55.33 0.97 4.98
CA LEU A 700 -55.08 1.49 3.64
C LEU A 700 -53.67 1.22 3.15
N ASP A 701 -52.78 0.82 4.06
CA ASP A 701 -51.38 0.63 3.80
C ASP A 701 -50.79 -0.42 4.78
N GLU A 702 -49.60 -0.87 4.54
CA GLU A 702 -48.90 -1.86 5.35
C GLU A 702 -47.43 -1.49 5.57
N LEU A 703 -46.85 -1.88 6.71
CA LEU A 703 -45.41 -1.74 6.97
C LEU A 703 -44.66 -2.81 6.18
N ILE A 704 -43.93 -2.36 5.17
CA ILE A 704 -43.15 -3.24 4.27
C ILE A 704 -41.68 -3.31 4.62
N PHE A 705 -41.11 -2.23 5.21
CA PHE A 705 -39.70 -2.17 5.53
C PHE A 705 -39.44 -1.43 6.85
N SER A 706 -38.40 -1.86 7.56
CA SER A 706 -37.82 -1.12 8.66
C SER A 706 -36.32 -1.36 8.75
N ALA A 707 -35.53 -0.33 9.13
CA ALA A 707 -34.13 -0.39 9.38
C ALA A 707 -33.77 0.33 10.69
N ARG A 708 -32.72 -0.10 11.34
CA ARG A 708 -32.12 0.54 12.52
C ARG A 708 -30.82 1.21 12.13
N MET A 709 -30.60 2.43 12.61
CA MET A 709 -29.34 3.17 12.58
C MET A 709 -28.81 3.29 14.01
N PRO A 710 -27.59 2.86 14.31
CA PRO A 710 -26.96 3.02 15.63
C PRO A 710 -26.90 4.48 16.08
N ALA A 711 -27.00 4.70 17.40
CA ALA A 711 -26.94 6.03 18.01
C ALA A 711 -25.60 6.72 17.75
N GLU A 712 -24.50 5.99 17.87
CA GLU A 712 -23.14 6.48 17.63
C GLU A 712 -23.01 7.14 16.24
N LEU A 713 -23.50 6.50 15.23
CA LEU A 713 -23.51 7.02 13.86
C LEU A 713 -24.47 8.21 13.67
N ALA A 714 -25.52 8.27 14.49
CA ALA A 714 -26.46 9.38 14.49
C ALA A 714 -25.86 10.62 15.18
N GLU A 715 -24.96 10.46 16.14
CA GLU A 715 -24.24 11.54 16.85
C GLU A 715 -23.03 12.07 16.06
N GLU A 716 -22.25 11.22 15.39
CA GLU A 716 -21.18 11.66 14.47
C GLU A 716 -21.72 12.57 13.37
N ILE A 717 -22.90 12.25 12.85
CA ILE A 717 -23.61 13.10 11.88
C ILE A 717 -24.05 14.46 12.44
N LEU A 718 -24.12 14.59 13.77
CA LEU A 718 -24.59 15.81 14.46
C LEU A 718 -23.45 16.71 14.96
N THR A 719 -22.26 16.16 15.17
CA THR A 719 -21.10 16.90 15.75
C THR A 719 -20.26 17.61 14.70
N GLU A 720 -20.33 17.27 13.43
CA GLU A 720 -19.74 18.06 12.36
C GLU A 720 -20.57 19.34 12.13
N LYS A 721 -20.10 20.46 12.71
CA LYS A 721 -20.66 21.79 12.47
C LYS A 721 -20.66 22.11 10.98
N PRO A 722 -21.73 22.73 10.43
CA PRO A 722 -21.68 23.28 9.09
C PRO A 722 -20.60 24.37 9.06
N THR A 723 -19.61 24.22 8.20
CA THR A 723 -18.78 25.36 7.79
C THR A 723 -19.70 26.42 7.21
N SER A 724 -19.62 27.62 7.76
CA SER A 724 -20.36 28.81 7.39
C SER A 724 -20.02 29.27 5.96
N ASP A 725 -20.65 28.72 4.93
CA ASP A 725 -20.56 29.21 3.55
C ASP A 725 -21.86 28.93 2.75
N GLU A 726 -23.02 29.07 3.39
CA GLU A 726 -24.33 29.16 2.70
C GLU A 726 -25.24 30.20 3.38
N GLU A 727 -24.73 31.42 3.54
CA GLU A 727 -25.53 32.63 3.65
C GLU A 727 -24.95 33.65 2.67
N GLU A 728 -25.30 33.54 1.41
CA GLU A 728 -25.35 34.59 0.38
C GLU A 728 -25.63 33.93 -0.99
N GLU A 729 -26.93 33.64 -1.24
CA GLU A 729 -27.65 33.87 -2.49
C GLU A 729 -29.15 33.53 -2.32
#